data_a830df88777608e06aa23769c0f3ae4f
#
_entry.id   a830df88777608e06aa23769c0f3ae4f
#
_cell.length_a   1.000
_cell.length_b   1.000
_cell.length_c   1.000
_cell.angle_alpha   90.00
_cell.angle_beta   90.00
_cell.angle_gamma   90.00
#
_symmetry.space_group_name_H-M   'P 1'
#
loop_
_entity.id
_entity.type
_entity.pdbx_description
1 polymer ?
#
loop_
_entity_poly.entity_id
_entity_poly.type
_entity_poly.pdbx_seq_one_letter_code
_entity_poly.pdbx_strand_id
1 'polypeptide(L)'
;MKKRIILYKKGFRYELALEEGKTATVSNQETAQLTLASQENPLHFQWSQGEIFYQYGEDKGVLENSKILGDVVCYLATGEVHTYELLDKEEILVADEEGADVRVHYPVRFLLVKKEQTWTCQLLSGKFYHNHKLVSEATFPLAFGDELAIGDVTFKLYPEEFGVEGAVEVSPYLVPRLHSRYDFYKDYPEYHRSPRIIYRSSEDKILINPPGAEPQKPSDELLKLIMPPLIMVGVTLLITIFQPRGLYIIATVSMSVVSVIFSVQGFFKNRKKYKEDKKERVELYHLYLKDKAKDLEQLSRKQREGMFYHFPAIEDLTKMVKRYDSRIYEKTPLHFDFLAYRLGLGKVPTSYELKYGQEERSGKKDALEEEGYTLFQAHQKIDNLPIVASLNRGPVGYVGPRPIVLEQLQLLVAQLAVFHSYHDLTIIPIIPEEEKESWDWMRWLPHATLQDMNVRSFVYNQRTRDQVLNSLNQILKLRKAQKEEEKANDTKIFHPHYVVLITDETLILDHVIMEFFREDPTELGCSIIYVADVLSSLSENIQTVISIKDRNQGQLLLQEGVLRELDFQLDHFPEGYDKEAISRGLAPLKHIQQLKSSIPDSVTFLEMYQAETFNDLKVLSRWESHAPYQSLAVPIGLRGKDDL
;
A
#
# COMPACT_ATOMS: atom_id res chain seq x y z
N MET A 1 -20.80 33.63 2.54
CA MET A 1 -19.47 33.84 3.20
C MET A 1 -19.73 34.21 4.66
N LYS A 2 -18.97 33.67 5.60
CA LYS A 2 -19.05 34.09 7.00
C LYS A 2 -17.86 35.03 7.27
N LYS A 3 -18.09 36.22 7.79
CA LYS A 3 -17.00 37.09 8.28
C LYS A 3 -16.71 36.74 9.75
N ARG A 4 -15.46 36.89 10.18
CA ARG A 4 -15.03 36.60 11.55
C ARG A 4 -14.36 37.82 12.16
N ILE A 5 -14.60 38.03 13.44
CA ILE A 5 -13.88 39.02 14.25
C ILE A 5 -13.03 38.26 15.27
N ILE A 6 -11.78 38.67 15.38
CA ILE A 6 -10.83 38.18 16.38
C ILE A 6 -10.84 39.17 17.55
N LEU A 7 -11.02 38.66 18.76
CA LEU A 7 -11.12 39.45 19.98
C LEU A 7 -10.03 39.02 20.96
N TYR A 8 -9.27 39.98 21.45
CA TYR A 8 -8.27 39.75 22.47
C TYR A 8 -8.68 40.42 23.80
N LYS A 9 -8.75 39.66 24.87
CA LYS A 9 -9.09 40.14 26.20
C LYS A 9 -8.35 39.39 27.29
N LYS A 10 -7.65 40.08 28.19
CA LYS A 10 -6.99 39.54 29.38
C LYS A 10 -6.15 38.27 29.13
N GLY A 11 -5.35 38.25 28.04
CA GLY A 11 -4.47 37.16 27.70
C GLY A 11 -5.16 35.97 27.01
N PHE A 12 -6.37 36.13 26.56
CA PHE A 12 -7.11 35.16 25.77
C PHE A 12 -7.52 35.72 24.41
N ARG A 13 -7.54 34.88 23.42
CA ARG A 13 -8.04 35.12 22.06
C ARG A 13 -9.38 34.42 21.87
N TYR A 14 -10.33 35.10 21.25
CA TYR A 14 -11.67 34.60 20.92
C TYR A 14 -11.97 34.87 19.47
N GLU A 15 -12.81 34.06 18.87
CA GLU A 15 -13.35 34.29 17.52
C GLU A 15 -14.87 34.42 17.56
N LEU A 16 -15.40 35.40 16.86
CA LEU A 16 -16.83 35.62 16.70
C LEU A 16 -17.18 35.55 15.22
N ALA A 17 -17.99 34.57 14.84
CA ALA A 17 -18.51 34.47 13.48
C ALA A 17 -19.71 35.40 13.29
N LEU A 18 -19.75 36.13 12.18
CA LEU A 18 -20.85 37.01 11.82
C LEU A 18 -21.65 36.44 10.66
N GLU A 19 -22.97 36.56 10.77
CA GLU A 19 -23.91 36.29 9.69
C GLU A 19 -24.48 37.61 9.16
N GLU A 20 -24.62 37.70 7.83
CA GLU A 20 -25.11 38.91 7.21
C GLU A 20 -26.54 39.27 7.66
N GLY A 21 -26.75 40.51 8.02
CA GLY A 21 -28.03 41.03 8.50
C GLY A 21 -28.36 40.69 10.00
N LYS A 22 -27.50 39.88 10.67
CA LYS A 22 -27.70 39.58 12.11
C LYS A 22 -26.71 40.36 12.99
N THR A 23 -27.17 40.69 14.19
CA THR A 23 -26.35 41.33 15.23
C THR A 23 -25.77 40.26 16.12
N ALA A 24 -24.42 40.22 16.24
CA ALA A 24 -23.71 39.37 17.16
C ALA A 24 -23.33 40.16 18.44
N THR A 25 -23.57 39.57 19.60
CA THR A 25 -23.37 40.20 20.90
C THR A 25 -22.30 39.49 21.68
N VAL A 26 -21.38 40.27 22.30
CA VAL A 26 -20.37 39.82 23.24
C VAL A 26 -20.64 40.47 24.60
N SER A 27 -20.96 39.69 25.60
CA SER A 27 -21.27 40.21 26.96
C SER A 27 -21.01 39.12 28.01
N ASN A 28 -21.27 39.43 29.26
CA ASN A 28 -21.25 38.47 30.38
C ASN A 28 -22.57 37.68 30.54
N GLN A 29 -23.57 37.94 29.70
CA GLN A 29 -24.87 37.26 29.75
C GLN A 29 -24.80 35.95 28.92
N GLU A 30 -25.46 34.89 29.42
CA GLU A 30 -25.54 33.59 28.74
C GLU A 30 -26.27 33.62 27.39
N THR A 31 -27.05 34.67 27.14
CA THR A 31 -27.76 34.86 25.87
C THR A 31 -26.91 35.44 24.76
N ALA A 32 -25.68 35.89 25.06
CA ALA A 32 -24.73 36.41 24.07
C ALA A 32 -24.15 35.29 23.18
N GLN A 33 -23.84 35.59 21.91
CA GLN A 33 -23.14 34.65 21.03
C GLN A 33 -21.75 34.32 21.55
N LEU A 34 -21.07 35.27 22.21
CA LEU A 34 -19.83 35.03 22.90
C LEU A 34 -19.95 35.56 24.33
N THR A 35 -19.88 34.64 25.30
CA THR A 35 -19.96 35.00 26.72
C THR A 35 -18.58 35.21 27.31
N LEU A 36 -18.30 36.43 27.78
CA LEU A 36 -17.08 36.79 28.47
C LEU A 36 -17.40 37.29 29.86
N ALA A 37 -17.12 36.52 30.90
CA ALA A 37 -17.51 36.79 32.29
C ALA A 37 -17.08 38.19 32.81
N SER A 38 -16.01 38.76 32.26
CA SER A 38 -15.50 40.08 32.62
C SER A 38 -16.00 41.20 31.71
N GLN A 39 -17.00 40.95 30.82
CA GLN A 39 -17.52 41.96 29.89
C GLN A 39 -18.87 42.51 30.41
N GLU A 40 -18.80 43.57 31.24
CA GLU A 40 -20.00 44.22 31.81
C GLU A 40 -20.78 45.00 30.76
N ASN A 41 -20.09 45.80 29.93
CA ASN A 41 -20.70 46.54 28.85
C ASN A 41 -20.78 45.67 27.58
N PRO A 42 -21.97 45.44 27.02
CA PRO A 42 -22.10 44.61 25.81
C PRO A 42 -21.45 45.24 24.58
N LEU A 43 -20.80 44.40 23.78
CA LEU A 43 -20.28 44.73 22.44
C LEU A 43 -21.25 44.12 21.42
N HIS A 44 -21.68 44.94 20.49
CA HIS A 44 -22.55 44.48 19.38
C HIS A 44 -21.82 44.67 18.06
N PHE A 45 -21.88 43.66 17.21
CA PHE A 45 -21.34 43.68 15.86
C PHE A 45 -22.44 43.30 14.88
N GLN A 46 -22.56 44.04 13.81
CA GLN A 46 -23.50 43.78 12.73
C GLN A 46 -22.80 43.84 11.37
N TRP A 47 -22.93 42.77 10.62
CA TRP A 47 -22.45 42.76 9.24
C TRP A 47 -23.60 43.12 8.29
N SER A 48 -23.44 44.19 7.54
CA SER A 48 -24.44 44.70 6.58
C SER A 48 -23.78 45.40 5.40
N GLN A 49 -24.25 45.17 4.20
CA GLN A 49 -23.75 45.80 2.96
C GLN A 49 -22.23 45.70 2.77
N GLY A 50 -21.63 44.58 3.21
CA GLY A 50 -20.19 44.37 3.07
C GLY A 50 -19.34 44.94 4.20
N GLU A 51 -19.87 45.81 5.06
CA GLU A 51 -19.18 46.45 6.19
C GLU A 51 -19.62 45.84 7.51
N ILE A 52 -18.70 45.90 8.50
CA ILE A 52 -18.98 45.47 9.88
C ILE A 52 -19.10 46.68 10.77
N PHE A 53 -20.30 46.88 11.31
CA PHE A 53 -20.60 47.93 12.26
C PHE A 53 -20.39 47.41 13.67
N TYR A 54 -19.82 48.24 14.54
CA TYR A 54 -19.69 47.93 15.96
C TYR A 54 -20.46 48.97 16.81
N GLN A 55 -20.89 48.54 18.00
CA GLN A 55 -21.43 49.43 19.02
C GLN A 55 -20.91 48.96 20.39
N TYR A 56 -20.33 49.91 21.15
CA TYR A 56 -19.89 49.75 22.52
C TYR A 56 -20.28 50.96 23.34
N GLY A 57 -21.36 50.86 24.13
CA GLY A 57 -21.98 52.01 24.80
C GLY A 57 -22.43 53.08 23.78
N GLU A 58 -21.85 54.28 23.91
CA GLU A 58 -22.10 55.41 22.98
C GLU A 58 -21.17 55.41 21.75
N ASP A 59 -20.07 54.65 21.81
CA ASP A 59 -19.12 54.52 20.66
C ASP A 59 -19.67 53.59 19.61
N LYS A 60 -19.90 54.11 18.41
CA LYS A 60 -20.42 53.41 17.23
C LYS A 60 -19.63 53.75 16.00
N GLY A 61 -19.38 52.79 15.16
CA GLY A 61 -18.68 53.01 13.90
C GLY A 61 -18.52 51.76 13.06
N VAL A 62 -17.70 51.88 12.01
CA VAL A 62 -17.34 50.78 11.13
C VAL A 62 -16.00 50.18 11.62
N LEU A 63 -15.90 48.84 11.69
CA LEU A 63 -14.67 48.13 11.96
C LEU A 63 -13.93 47.90 10.63
N GLU A 64 -12.93 48.74 10.34
CA GLU A 64 -12.16 48.62 9.10
C GLU A 64 -11.14 47.48 9.21
N ASN A 65 -10.15 47.56 10.12
CA ASN A 65 -9.09 46.56 10.33
C ASN A 65 -9.01 46.12 11.81
N SER A 66 -8.84 47.14 12.69
CA SER A 66 -8.74 46.90 14.13
C SER A 66 -9.33 48.04 14.94
N LYS A 67 -9.82 47.74 16.14
CA LYS A 67 -10.37 48.73 17.09
C LYS A 67 -10.16 48.27 18.52
N ILE A 68 -9.85 49.19 19.39
CA ILE A 68 -9.83 48.94 20.85
C ILE A 68 -11.17 49.46 21.40
N LEU A 69 -11.90 48.56 22.07
CA LEU A 69 -13.20 48.80 22.66
C LEU A 69 -13.14 48.46 24.17
N GLY A 70 -12.84 49.47 24.98
CA GLY A 70 -12.57 49.26 26.40
C GLY A 70 -11.28 48.46 26.61
N ASP A 71 -11.40 47.27 27.21
CA ASP A 71 -10.29 46.33 27.44
C ASP A 71 -10.21 45.19 26.41
N VAL A 72 -11.01 45.32 25.34
CA VAL A 72 -11.06 44.34 24.21
C VAL A 72 -10.42 44.95 22.98
N VAL A 73 -9.49 44.22 22.37
CA VAL A 73 -8.91 44.57 21.06
C VAL A 73 -9.58 43.69 20.00
N CYS A 74 -10.18 44.31 19.01
CA CYS A 74 -10.90 43.62 17.94
C CYS A 74 -10.11 43.74 16.63
N TYR A 75 -10.01 42.64 15.88
CA TYR A 75 -9.45 42.60 14.52
C TYR A 75 -10.44 41.97 13.57
N LEU A 76 -10.44 42.40 12.34
CA LEU A 76 -11.18 41.75 11.26
C LEU A 76 -10.33 40.64 10.64
N ALA A 77 -10.81 39.42 10.68
CA ALA A 77 -10.12 38.31 10.01
C ALA A 77 -10.28 38.39 8.48
N THR A 78 -9.20 38.19 7.73
CA THR A 78 -9.22 38.23 6.25
C THR A 78 -9.98 37.06 5.64
N GLY A 79 -10.00 35.91 6.31
CA GLY A 79 -10.69 34.71 5.88
C GLY A 79 -9.99 33.92 4.76
N GLU A 80 -8.86 34.43 4.26
CA GLU A 80 -8.05 33.74 3.26
C GLU A 80 -6.85 33.07 3.93
N VAL A 81 -6.76 31.75 3.78
CA VAL A 81 -5.63 30.96 4.30
C VAL A 81 -4.73 30.58 3.14
N HIS A 82 -3.46 30.96 3.23
CA HIS A 82 -2.42 30.55 2.30
C HIS A 82 -1.60 29.44 2.93
N THR A 83 -1.31 28.37 2.18
CA THR A 83 -0.51 27.25 2.65
C THR A 83 0.82 27.17 1.92
N TYR A 84 1.87 26.80 2.67
CA TYR A 84 3.24 26.70 2.19
C TYR A 84 3.82 25.33 2.54
N GLU A 85 4.73 24.84 1.71
CA GLU A 85 5.39 23.53 1.91
C GLU A 85 6.48 23.60 2.96
N LEU A 86 6.54 22.56 3.81
CA LEU A 86 7.54 22.41 4.88
C LEU A 86 8.53 21.26 4.65
N LEU A 87 8.49 20.61 3.49
CA LEU A 87 9.22 19.34 3.24
C LEU A 87 10.72 19.44 3.55
N ASP A 88 11.37 20.53 3.14
CA ASP A 88 12.82 20.72 3.28
C ASP A 88 13.18 21.84 4.28
N LYS A 89 12.22 22.30 5.08
CA LYS A 89 12.46 23.38 6.05
C LYS A 89 12.70 22.80 7.44
N GLU A 90 13.83 23.19 8.02
CA GLU A 90 14.18 22.88 9.40
C GLU A 90 13.86 24.03 10.36
N GLU A 91 13.82 25.26 9.84
CA GLU A 91 13.56 26.48 10.61
C GLU A 91 12.67 27.45 9.83
N ILE A 92 11.79 28.18 10.52
CA ILE A 92 10.98 29.27 9.99
C ILE A 92 11.04 30.43 10.95
N LEU A 93 11.57 31.57 10.52
CA LEU A 93 11.59 32.79 11.28
C LEU A 93 10.38 33.66 10.97
N VAL A 94 9.61 34.01 12.02
CA VAL A 94 8.49 34.96 11.95
C VAL A 94 8.89 36.22 12.73
N ALA A 95 8.95 37.35 12.03
CA ALA A 95 9.38 38.62 12.65
C ALA A 95 8.89 39.83 11.85
N ASP A 96 9.00 41.03 12.46
CA ASP A 96 8.83 42.32 11.80
C ASP A 96 10.19 42.88 11.32
N GLU A 97 10.88 42.10 10.47
CA GLU A 97 12.18 42.53 9.92
C GLU A 97 12.36 42.01 8.48
N GLU A 98 13.15 42.73 7.68
CA GLU A 98 13.56 42.29 6.36
C GLU A 98 14.47 41.05 6.50
N GLY A 99 14.10 39.97 5.78
CA GLY A 99 14.84 38.71 5.84
C GLY A 99 14.19 37.62 6.72
N ALA A 100 13.07 37.92 7.40
CA ALA A 100 12.23 36.88 7.99
C ALA A 100 11.62 35.98 6.94
N ASP A 101 11.40 34.70 7.23
CA ASP A 101 10.67 33.80 6.33
C ASP A 101 9.20 34.23 6.18
N VAL A 102 8.62 34.70 7.29
CA VAL A 102 7.30 35.35 7.29
C VAL A 102 7.40 36.67 8.03
N ARG A 103 7.22 37.75 7.31
CA ARG A 103 7.20 39.09 7.87
C ARG A 103 5.80 39.47 8.31
N VAL A 104 5.66 39.80 9.57
CA VAL A 104 4.43 40.28 10.19
C VAL A 104 4.57 41.74 10.59
N HIS A 105 3.50 42.54 10.53
CA HIS A 105 3.54 43.96 10.92
C HIS A 105 3.25 44.16 12.42
N TYR A 106 3.82 43.26 13.26
CA TYR A 106 3.68 43.27 14.72
C TYR A 106 5.04 43.11 15.39
N PRO A 107 5.30 43.78 16.52
CA PRO A 107 6.59 43.71 17.23
C PRO A 107 6.77 42.34 17.92
N VAL A 108 6.94 41.31 17.13
CA VAL A 108 7.15 39.92 17.58
C VAL A 108 8.29 39.31 16.81
N ARG A 109 9.03 38.41 17.48
CA ARG A 109 10.04 37.58 16.86
C ARG A 109 9.99 36.19 17.48
N PHE A 110 9.74 35.19 16.72
CA PHE A 110 9.79 33.78 17.12
C PHE A 110 10.31 32.89 16.02
N LEU A 111 10.91 31.78 16.41
CA LEU A 111 11.50 30.80 15.52
C LEU A 111 10.78 29.46 15.69
N LEU A 112 10.33 28.88 14.59
CA LEU A 112 9.84 27.50 14.55
C LEU A 112 10.99 26.61 14.11
N VAL A 113 11.37 25.62 14.94
CA VAL A 113 12.51 24.73 14.70
C VAL A 113 12.00 23.28 14.65
N LYS A 114 12.35 22.57 13.60
CA LYS A 114 12.09 21.15 13.46
C LYS A 114 13.22 20.34 14.09
N LYS A 115 12.89 19.52 15.09
CA LYS A 115 13.82 18.57 15.71
C LYS A 115 13.30 17.16 15.48
N GLU A 116 14.03 16.37 14.70
CA GLU A 116 13.60 15.04 14.26
C GLU A 116 12.24 15.07 13.55
N GLN A 117 11.15 14.72 14.22
CA GLN A 117 9.79 14.76 13.69
C GLN A 117 8.86 15.74 14.40
N THR A 118 9.37 16.51 15.35
CA THR A 118 8.60 17.46 16.17
C THR A 118 9.03 18.89 15.91
N TRP A 119 8.06 19.79 15.88
CA TRP A 119 8.31 21.22 15.79
C TRP A 119 8.32 21.83 17.19
N THR A 120 9.19 22.78 17.42
CA THR A 120 9.25 23.59 18.64
C THR A 120 9.20 25.06 18.30
N CYS A 121 8.43 25.83 19.05
CA CYS A 121 8.41 27.29 18.95
C CYS A 121 9.32 27.90 20.00
N GLN A 122 10.18 28.81 19.57
CA GLN A 122 11.07 29.61 20.44
C GLN A 122 10.69 31.07 20.33
N LEU A 123 10.11 31.64 21.39
CA LEU A 123 9.82 33.07 21.49
C LEU A 123 11.11 33.83 21.77
N LEU A 124 11.54 34.68 20.83
CA LEU A 124 12.73 35.50 20.92
C LEU A 124 12.39 36.88 21.50
N SER A 125 11.29 37.49 21.05
CA SER A 125 10.81 38.77 21.58
C SER A 125 9.33 38.99 21.26
N GLY A 126 8.66 39.88 22.02
CA GLY A 126 7.26 40.21 21.77
C GLY A 126 6.26 39.32 22.49
N LYS A 127 5.02 39.33 22.03
CA LYS A 127 3.91 38.56 22.59
C LYS A 127 3.04 38.01 21.46
N PHE A 128 2.65 36.75 21.54
CA PHE A 128 1.67 36.11 20.66
C PHE A 128 0.85 35.06 21.43
N TYR A 129 -0.14 34.48 20.82
CA TYR A 129 -1.05 33.53 21.43
C TYR A 129 -0.83 32.15 20.83
N HIS A 130 -0.83 31.11 21.69
CA HIS A 130 -0.81 29.70 21.32
C HIS A 130 -2.11 29.05 21.80
N ASN A 131 -2.85 28.46 20.88
CA ASN A 131 -4.15 27.83 21.14
C ASN A 131 -5.03 28.72 22.04
N HIS A 132 -5.25 29.96 21.58
CA HIS A 132 -6.07 30.98 22.24
C HIS A 132 -5.55 31.58 23.58
N LYS A 133 -4.36 31.18 24.05
CA LYS A 133 -3.78 31.72 25.29
C LYS A 133 -2.49 32.49 25.01
N LEU A 134 -2.28 33.56 25.72
CA LEU A 134 -1.04 34.33 25.65
C LEU A 134 0.15 33.46 26.07
N VAL A 135 1.19 33.42 25.24
CA VAL A 135 2.41 32.64 25.49
C VAL A 135 3.21 33.29 26.63
N SER A 136 3.57 32.48 27.62
CA SER A 136 4.42 32.85 28.77
C SER A 136 5.76 32.13 28.78
N GLU A 137 5.91 31.05 28.04
CA GLU A 137 7.11 30.23 27.99
C GLU A 137 7.99 30.63 26.80
N ALA A 138 9.32 30.65 27.00
CA ALA A 138 10.25 31.00 25.94
C ALA A 138 10.39 29.93 24.87
N THR A 139 10.14 28.68 25.21
CA THR A 139 10.23 27.54 24.25
C THR A 139 9.20 26.48 24.63
N PHE A 140 8.45 26.01 23.66
CA PHE A 140 7.44 24.95 23.85
C PHE A 140 7.29 24.08 22.58
N PRO A 141 6.93 22.81 22.73
CA PRO A 141 6.66 21.94 21.58
C PRO A 141 5.36 22.33 20.89
N LEU A 142 5.31 22.15 19.58
CA LEU A 142 4.11 22.35 18.76
C LEU A 142 3.59 21.00 18.28
N ALA A 143 2.31 20.78 18.48
CA ALA A 143 1.59 19.68 17.87
C ALA A 143 1.01 20.09 16.49
N PHE A 144 0.76 19.11 15.62
CA PHE A 144 0.05 19.39 14.37
C PHE A 144 -1.39 19.83 14.64
N GLY A 145 -1.78 20.92 13.98
CA GLY A 145 -3.06 21.58 14.22
C GLY A 145 -3.00 22.71 15.26
N ASP A 146 -1.88 22.90 15.97
CA ASP A 146 -1.69 24.03 16.86
C ASP A 146 -1.76 25.35 16.09
N GLU A 147 -2.34 26.34 16.76
CA GLU A 147 -2.56 27.68 16.26
C GLU A 147 -1.71 28.70 16.99
N LEU A 148 -0.90 29.47 16.26
CA LEU A 148 -0.19 30.64 16.76
C LEU A 148 -0.85 31.89 16.19
N ALA A 149 -1.17 32.88 17.02
CA ALA A 149 -1.89 34.07 16.58
C ALA A 149 -1.31 35.37 17.12
N ILE A 150 -1.31 36.38 16.26
CA ILE A 150 -0.92 37.73 16.61
C ILE A 150 -1.73 38.75 15.81
N GLY A 151 -2.47 39.65 16.46
CA GLY A 151 -3.34 40.60 15.77
C GLY A 151 -4.37 39.91 14.88
N ASP A 152 -4.39 40.23 13.60
CA ASP A 152 -5.22 39.59 12.59
C ASP A 152 -4.58 38.39 11.92
N VAL A 153 -3.32 38.08 12.25
CA VAL A 153 -2.54 36.98 11.65
C VAL A 153 -2.64 35.72 12.49
N THR A 154 -2.89 34.62 11.80
CA THR A 154 -2.96 33.29 12.42
C THR A 154 -2.11 32.30 11.63
N PHE A 155 -1.30 31.54 12.34
CA PHE A 155 -0.46 30.48 11.78
C PHE A 155 -0.94 29.13 12.25
N LYS A 156 -0.93 28.15 11.37
CA LYS A 156 -1.27 26.75 11.67
C LYS A 156 -0.21 25.82 11.14
N LEU A 157 0.24 24.92 11.99
CA LEU A 157 1.25 23.94 11.66
C LEU A 157 0.59 22.60 11.33
N TYR A 158 0.90 22.05 10.16
CA TYR A 158 0.51 20.71 9.72
C TYR A 158 1.76 19.87 9.44
N PRO A 159 1.67 18.54 9.28
CA PRO A 159 2.85 17.69 9.10
C PRO A 159 3.82 18.11 7.99
N GLU A 160 3.31 18.60 6.88
CA GLU A 160 4.11 18.98 5.70
C GLU A 160 3.77 20.38 5.19
N GLU A 161 2.91 21.11 5.90
CA GLU A 161 2.37 22.39 5.47
C GLU A 161 2.34 23.39 6.61
N PHE A 162 2.47 24.65 6.23
CA PHE A 162 2.34 25.81 7.14
C PHE A 162 1.26 26.73 6.60
N GLY A 163 0.16 26.81 7.31
CA GLY A 163 -0.97 27.68 6.95
C GLY A 163 -0.80 29.06 7.57
N VAL A 164 -1.05 30.11 6.80
CA VAL A 164 -1.01 31.50 7.22
C VAL A 164 -2.29 32.18 6.81
N GLU A 165 -3.00 32.75 7.76
CA GLU A 165 -4.16 33.63 7.53
C GLU A 165 -3.81 35.04 8.01
N GLY A 166 -4.09 36.07 7.23
CA GLY A 166 -3.83 37.47 7.58
C GLY A 166 -2.90 38.18 6.61
N ALA A 167 -2.67 39.47 6.87
CA ALA A 167 -1.81 40.29 6.03
C ALA A 167 -0.32 40.09 6.41
N VAL A 168 0.40 39.30 5.61
CA VAL A 168 1.83 38.99 5.80
C VAL A 168 2.60 39.10 4.50
N GLU A 169 3.90 39.36 4.59
CA GLU A 169 4.84 39.20 3.48
C GLU A 169 5.62 37.91 3.70
N VAL A 170 5.58 37.01 2.70
CA VAL A 170 6.23 35.70 2.80
C VAL A 170 7.44 35.66 1.89
N SER A 171 8.54 35.16 2.41
CA SER A 171 9.78 34.93 1.66
C SER A 171 9.56 34.02 0.46
N PRO A 172 10.18 34.30 -0.71
CA PRO A 172 10.10 33.42 -1.88
C PRO A 172 10.71 32.03 -1.64
N TYR A 173 11.41 31.81 -0.54
CA TYR A 173 11.92 30.48 -0.15
C TYR A 173 10.86 29.58 0.51
N LEU A 174 9.69 30.11 0.89
CA LEU A 174 8.52 29.32 1.28
C LEU A 174 7.67 29.09 0.05
N VAL A 175 7.64 27.86 -0.43
CA VAL A 175 6.91 27.49 -1.63
C VAL A 175 5.40 27.45 -1.35
N PRO A 176 4.58 28.28 -2.01
CA PRO A 176 3.14 28.25 -1.79
C PRO A 176 2.53 26.95 -2.31
N ARG A 177 1.64 26.37 -1.52
CA ARG A 177 0.82 25.23 -1.90
C ARG A 177 -0.53 25.70 -2.39
N LEU A 178 -0.95 25.21 -3.55
CA LEU A 178 -2.25 25.57 -4.14
C LEU A 178 -3.43 25.09 -3.29
N HIS A 179 -3.24 23.97 -2.55
CA HIS A 179 -4.26 23.39 -1.69
C HIS A 179 -3.63 22.77 -0.45
N SER A 180 -4.20 23.06 0.71
CA SER A 180 -3.85 22.35 1.94
C SER A 180 -4.36 20.91 1.91
N ARG A 181 -3.50 19.97 2.32
CA ARG A 181 -3.90 18.57 2.54
C ARG A 181 -4.63 18.39 3.88
N TYR A 182 -4.57 19.39 4.75
CA TYR A 182 -5.02 19.29 6.15
C TYR A 182 -6.01 20.40 6.51
N ASP A 183 -7.01 20.63 5.65
CA ASP A 183 -8.06 21.62 5.92
C ASP A 183 -9.09 21.04 6.91
N PHE A 184 -8.82 21.19 8.21
CA PHE A 184 -9.69 20.71 9.29
C PHE A 184 -10.85 21.66 9.63
N TYR A 185 -10.97 22.81 8.95
CA TYR A 185 -11.97 23.83 9.27
C TYR A 185 -13.25 23.76 8.46
N LYS A 186 -13.17 23.07 7.34
CA LYS A 186 -14.34 22.81 6.51
C LYS A 186 -14.88 21.43 6.82
N ASP A 187 -16.09 21.16 6.35
CA ASP A 187 -16.65 19.82 6.35
C ASP A 187 -15.60 18.80 5.96
N TYR A 188 -15.66 17.59 6.52
CA TYR A 188 -14.69 16.52 6.23
C TYR A 188 -14.32 16.49 4.76
N PRO A 189 -13.03 16.40 4.41
CA PRO A 189 -12.59 16.48 3.02
C PRO A 189 -13.29 15.42 2.19
N GLU A 190 -13.90 15.84 1.10
CA GLU A 190 -14.44 14.94 0.10
C GLU A 190 -13.29 14.16 -0.52
N TYR A 191 -13.39 12.84 -0.51
CA TYR A 191 -12.40 11.95 -1.04
C TYR A 191 -12.96 11.23 -2.26
N HIS A 192 -12.33 11.46 -3.42
CA HIS A 192 -12.63 10.74 -4.64
C HIS A 192 -11.59 9.64 -4.84
N ARG A 193 -12.05 8.41 -4.95
CA ARG A 193 -11.20 7.27 -5.27
C ARG A 193 -10.62 7.45 -6.68
N SER A 194 -9.32 7.25 -6.81
CA SER A 194 -8.67 7.26 -8.12
C SER A 194 -8.76 5.89 -8.78
N PRO A 195 -8.82 5.83 -10.11
CA PRO A 195 -8.69 4.55 -10.83
C PRO A 195 -7.39 3.85 -10.42
N ARG A 196 -7.48 2.54 -10.27
CA ARG A 196 -6.42 1.71 -9.75
C ARG A 196 -5.41 1.35 -10.83
N ILE A 197 -4.12 1.40 -10.50
CA ILE A 197 -3.06 0.81 -11.32
C ILE A 197 -2.86 -0.65 -10.88
N ILE A 198 -2.98 -1.58 -11.81
CA ILE A 198 -2.78 -3.01 -11.56
C ILE A 198 -1.47 -3.45 -12.22
N TYR A 199 -0.46 -3.76 -11.41
CA TYR A 199 0.75 -4.42 -11.88
C TYR A 199 0.46 -5.90 -12.10
N ARG A 200 0.30 -6.29 -13.37
CA ARG A 200 0.09 -7.69 -13.74
C ARG A 200 1.44 -8.40 -13.79
N SER A 201 1.53 -9.51 -13.10
CA SER A 201 2.66 -10.42 -13.23
C SER A 201 2.62 -11.10 -14.61
N SER A 202 3.80 -11.39 -15.17
CA SER A 202 3.88 -12.11 -16.44
C SER A 202 3.38 -13.54 -16.29
N GLU A 203 2.56 -13.98 -17.23
CA GLU A 203 2.07 -15.37 -17.38
C GLU A 203 2.83 -16.09 -18.52
N ASP A 204 3.97 -15.57 -18.92
CA ASP A 204 4.78 -16.12 -20.02
C ASP A 204 5.21 -17.55 -19.72
N LYS A 205 5.31 -18.34 -20.79
CA LYS A 205 5.85 -19.70 -20.73
C LYS A 205 7.32 -19.68 -21.10
N ILE A 206 8.15 -20.05 -20.15
CA ILE A 206 9.60 -20.09 -20.34
C ILE A 206 10.05 -21.54 -20.36
N LEU A 207 10.73 -21.91 -21.43
CA LEU A 207 11.34 -23.22 -21.58
C LEU A 207 12.85 -23.10 -21.41
N ILE A 208 13.42 -23.90 -20.51
CA ILE A 208 14.85 -24.14 -20.42
C ILE A 208 15.14 -25.45 -21.15
N ASN A 209 15.87 -25.35 -22.26
CA ASN A 209 16.24 -26.52 -23.04
C ASN A 209 17.48 -27.20 -22.43
N PRO A 210 17.56 -28.53 -22.50
CA PRO A 210 18.79 -29.23 -22.15
C PRO A 210 19.93 -28.90 -23.15
N PRO A 211 21.19 -29.16 -22.79
CA PRO A 211 22.32 -28.95 -23.71
C PRO A 211 22.18 -29.88 -24.89
N GLY A 212 22.66 -29.47 -26.05
CA GLY A 212 22.76 -30.34 -27.23
C GLY A 212 23.56 -31.62 -26.96
N ALA A 213 23.42 -32.63 -27.82
CA ALA A 213 24.06 -33.93 -27.64
C ALA A 213 25.58 -33.81 -27.43
N GLU A 214 26.16 -34.64 -26.56
CA GLU A 214 27.59 -34.66 -26.34
C GLU A 214 28.32 -35.10 -27.63
N PRO A 215 29.40 -34.39 -28.07
CA PRO A 215 30.17 -34.80 -29.20
C PRO A 215 30.65 -36.25 -29.05
N GLN A 216 30.53 -37.03 -30.10
CA GLN A 216 30.98 -38.42 -30.06
C GLN A 216 32.49 -38.50 -29.85
N LYS A 217 32.89 -39.23 -28.83
CA LYS A 217 34.32 -39.46 -28.55
C LYS A 217 34.91 -40.26 -29.72
N PRO A 218 35.93 -39.73 -30.43
CA PRO A 218 36.59 -40.52 -31.46
C PRO A 218 37.17 -41.79 -30.87
N SER A 219 37.13 -42.88 -31.60
CA SER A 219 37.68 -44.17 -31.14
C SER A 219 39.10 -44.02 -30.71
N ASP A 220 39.44 -44.37 -29.45
CA ASP A 220 40.80 -44.26 -28.89
C ASP A 220 41.77 -45.32 -29.48
N GLU A 221 41.27 -46.17 -30.35
CA GLU A 221 42.04 -47.29 -30.90
C GLU A 221 42.87 -46.88 -32.14
N LEU A 222 43.94 -46.12 -31.89
CA LEU A 222 44.92 -45.79 -32.90
C LEU A 222 45.45 -47.06 -33.59
N LEU A 223 45.52 -48.16 -32.81
CA LEU A 223 45.96 -49.49 -33.27
C LEU A 223 45.07 -50.02 -34.39
N LYS A 224 43.72 -49.90 -34.27
CA LYS A 224 42.79 -50.37 -35.30
C LYS A 224 42.91 -49.59 -36.60
N LEU A 225 43.30 -48.31 -36.52
CA LEU A 225 43.51 -47.45 -37.71
C LEU A 225 44.82 -47.73 -38.40
N ILE A 226 45.90 -48.14 -37.69
CA ILE A 226 47.23 -48.41 -38.19
C ILE A 226 47.43 -49.87 -38.59
N MET A 227 46.71 -50.79 -37.94
CA MET A 227 46.81 -52.25 -38.19
C MET A 227 46.58 -52.68 -39.64
N PRO A 228 45.55 -52.21 -40.38
CA PRO A 228 45.35 -52.63 -41.76
C PRO A 228 46.53 -52.26 -42.69
N PRO A 229 47.08 -51.04 -42.72
CA PRO A 229 48.27 -50.68 -43.46
C PRO A 229 49.51 -51.49 -43.02
N LEU A 230 49.70 -51.73 -41.71
CA LEU A 230 50.83 -52.51 -41.19
C LEU A 230 50.74 -53.99 -41.60
N ILE A 231 49.55 -54.61 -41.58
CA ILE A 231 49.36 -55.96 -42.07
C ILE A 231 49.63 -56.02 -43.54
N MET A 232 49.24 -55.01 -44.30
CA MET A 232 49.47 -54.92 -45.72
C MET A 232 51.00 -54.85 -46.08
N VAL A 233 51.74 -54.10 -45.26
CA VAL A 233 53.23 -54.06 -45.40
C VAL A 233 53.84 -55.43 -45.08
N GLY A 234 53.33 -56.06 -43.95
CA GLY A 234 53.86 -57.36 -43.53
C GLY A 234 53.54 -58.48 -44.55
N VAL A 235 52.37 -58.49 -45.12
CA VAL A 235 51.98 -59.41 -46.20
C VAL A 235 52.82 -59.15 -47.46
N THR A 236 52.97 -57.90 -47.79
CA THR A 236 53.77 -57.52 -49.01
C THR A 236 55.26 -57.94 -48.83
N LEU A 237 55.85 -57.81 -47.65
CA LEU A 237 57.19 -58.25 -47.33
C LEU A 237 57.30 -59.80 -47.38
N LEU A 238 56.32 -60.51 -46.82
CA LEU A 238 56.21 -61.96 -46.87
C LEU A 238 56.14 -62.49 -48.35
N ILE A 239 55.32 -61.91 -49.17
CA ILE A 239 55.22 -62.29 -50.60
C ILE A 239 56.49 -62.01 -51.34
N THR A 240 57.23 -60.98 -50.94
CA THR A 240 58.50 -60.61 -51.57
C THR A 240 59.62 -61.62 -51.32
N ILE A 241 59.60 -62.27 -50.18
CA ILE A 241 60.53 -63.34 -49.83
C ILE A 241 60.39 -64.53 -50.78
N PHE A 242 59.18 -64.79 -51.27
CA PHE A 242 58.87 -65.91 -52.15
C PHE A 242 58.88 -65.54 -53.65
N GLN A 243 58.63 -64.22 -53.94
CA GLN A 243 58.70 -63.74 -55.34
C GLN A 243 59.27 -62.32 -55.34
N PRO A 244 60.53 -62.13 -55.83
CA PRO A 244 61.18 -60.79 -55.93
C PRO A 244 60.48 -59.95 -56.98
N ARG A 245 59.74 -58.92 -56.54
CA ARG A 245 58.95 -57.97 -57.38
C ARG A 245 59.57 -56.57 -57.41
N GLY A 246 60.77 -56.39 -57.73
CA GLY A 246 61.51 -55.15 -58.06
C GLY A 246 60.89 -53.84 -57.46
N LEU A 247 60.75 -52.82 -58.30
CA LEU A 247 60.25 -51.45 -57.91
C LEU A 247 58.84 -51.40 -57.34
N TYR A 248 58.00 -52.42 -57.50
CA TYR A 248 56.62 -52.47 -57.03
C TYR A 248 56.53 -52.49 -55.50
N ILE A 249 57.55 -53.00 -54.84
CA ILE A 249 57.63 -53.04 -53.39
C ILE A 249 57.73 -51.63 -52.79
N ILE A 250 58.56 -50.79 -53.39
CA ILE A 250 58.80 -49.42 -52.95
C ILE A 250 57.48 -48.63 -53.02
N ALA A 251 56.70 -48.82 -54.14
CA ALA A 251 55.40 -48.15 -54.29
C ALA A 251 54.37 -48.57 -53.22
N THR A 252 54.25 -49.88 -52.95
CA THR A 252 53.31 -50.39 -51.96
C THR A 252 53.63 -50.02 -50.51
N VAL A 253 54.96 -50.10 -50.16
CA VAL A 253 55.38 -49.67 -48.83
C VAL A 253 55.25 -48.17 -48.68
N SER A 254 55.64 -47.35 -49.70
CA SER A 254 55.45 -45.90 -49.65
C SER A 254 54.00 -45.51 -49.50
N MET A 255 53.04 -46.16 -50.21
CA MET A 255 51.62 -45.92 -50.12
C MET A 255 51.05 -46.27 -48.72
N SER A 256 51.55 -47.37 -48.14
CA SER A 256 51.18 -47.74 -46.77
C SER A 256 51.72 -46.80 -45.72
N VAL A 257 52.97 -46.31 -45.85
CA VAL A 257 53.56 -45.30 -44.97
C VAL A 257 52.78 -44.01 -45.08
N VAL A 258 52.44 -43.55 -46.29
CA VAL A 258 51.61 -42.36 -46.48
C VAL A 258 50.22 -42.58 -45.84
N SER A 259 49.59 -43.75 -45.98
CA SER A 259 48.28 -44.07 -45.31
C SER A 259 48.39 -44.04 -43.81
N VAL A 260 49.46 -44.54 -43.19
CA VAL A 260 49.68 -44.45 -41.75
C VAL A 260 49.85 -43.00 -41.34
N ILE A 261 50.60 -42.16 -42.08
CA ILE A 261 50.72 -40.72 -41.73
C ILE A 261 49.40 -40.02 -41.78
N PHE A 262 48.60 -40.23 -42.82
CA PHE A 262 47.25 -39.66 -42.90
C PHE A 262 46.31 -40.18 -41.78
N SER A 263 46.38 -41.44 -41.41
CA SER A 263 45.63 -42.01 -40.33
C SER A 263 45.97 -41.39 -38.97
N VAL A 264 47.27 -41.22 -38.72
CA VAL A 264 47.80 -40.58 -37.48
C VAL A 264 47.42 -39.09 -37.46
N GLN A 265 47.60 -38.36 -38.58
CA GLN A 265 47.16 -36.98 -38.65
C GLN A 265 45.67 -36.83 -38.48
N GLY A 266 44.84 -37.68 -39.11
CA GLY A 266 43.42 -37.74 -38.96
C GLY A 266 42.98 -37.98 -37.49
N PHE A 267 43.64 -38.92 -36.82
CA PHE A 267 43.42 -39.20 -35.42
C PHE A 267 43.67 -37.98 -34.52
N PHE A 268 44.80 -37.33 -34.65
CA PHE A 268 45.10 -36.12 -33.87
C PHE A 268 44.19 -34.95 -34.20
N LYS A 269 43.84 -34.75 -35.47
CA LYS A 269 42.91 -33.72 -35.91
C LYS A 269 41.52 -33.98 -35.34
N ASN A 270 41.00 -35.20 -35.40
CA ASN A 270 39.70 -35.55 -34.84
C ASN A 270 39.65 -35.41 -33.32
N ARG A 271 40.75 -35.79 -32.62
CA ARG A 271 40.87 -35.60 -31.18
C ARG A 271 40.96 -34.16 -30.77
N LYS A 272 41.65 -33.31 -31.56
CA LYS A 272 41.69 -31.87 -31.36
C LYS A 272 40.31 -31.26 -31.58
N LYS A 273 39.65 -31.60 -32.67
CA LYS A 273 38.29 -31.16 -32.98
C LYS A 273 37.31 -31.56 -31.90
N TYR A 274 37.35 -32.81 -31.42
CA TYR A 274 36.51 -33.27 -30.32
C TYR A 274 36.67 -32.42 -29.05
N LYS A 275 37.90 -32.04 -28.71
CA LYS A 275 38.18 -31.16 -27.57
C LYS A 275 37.63 -29.76 -27.77
N GLU A 276 37.77 -29.21 -29.00
CA GLU A 276 37.27 -27.90 -29.38
C GLU A 276 35.71 -27.90 -29.35
N ASP A 277 35.09 -28.88 -30.00
CA ASP A 277 33.62 -29.02 -30.03
C ASP A 277 33.04 -29.18 -28.59
N LYS A 278 33.75 -29.95 -27.73
CA LYS A 278 33.33 -30.10 -26.32
C LYS A 278 33.44 -28.77 -25.56
N LYS A 279 34.51 -28.02 -25.77
CA LYS A 279 34.71 -26.71 -25.13
C LYS A 279 33.67 -25.71 -25.64
N GLU A 280 33.44 -25.65 -26.93
CA GLU A 280 32.44 -24.77 -27.54
C GLU A 280 31.03 -25.10 -27.04
N ARG A 281 30.67 -26.38 -26.94
CA ARG A 281 29.38 -26.82 -26.36
C ARG A 281 29.19 -26.27 -24.95
N VAL A 282 30.20 -26.37 -24.08
CA VAL A 282 30.15 -25.85 -22.70
C VAL A 282 29.98 -24.33 -22.69
N GLU A 283 30.80 -23.60 -23.49
CA GLU A 283 30.74 -22.15 -23.55
C GLU A 283 29.39 -21.64 -24.08
N LEU A 284 28.86 -22.23 -25.14
CA LEU A 284 27.55 -21.86 -25.70
C LEU A 284 26.41 -22.15 -24.74
N TYR A 285 26.45 -23.29 -24.04
CA TYR A 285 25.42 -23.61 -23.07
C TYR A 285 25.47 -22.72 -21.83
N HIS A 286 26.64 -22.36 -21.33
CA HIS A 286 26.79 -21.39 -20.25
C HIS A 286 26.28 -20.00 -20.65
N LEU A 287 26.54 -19.55 -21.89
CA LEU A 287 25.95 -18.29 -22.41
C LEU A 287 24.43 -18.37 -22.43
N TYR A 288 23.89 -19.47 -22.96
CA TYR A 288 22.44 -19.70 -22.97
C TYR A 288 21.82 -19.67 -21.57
N LEU A 289 22.44 -20.36 -20.60
CA LEU A 289 21.98 -20.36 -19.21
C LEU A 289 22.06 -18.97 -18.58
N LYS A 290 23.14 -18.23 -18.88
CA LYS A 290 23.32 -16.85 -18.41
C LYS A 290 22.24 -15.90 -18.93
N ASP A 291 21.90 -16.00 -20.22
CA ASP A 291 20.83 -15.19 -20.80
C ASP A 291 19.47 -15.57 -20.22
N LYS A 292 19.20 -16.88 -20.07
CA LYS A 292 17.98 -17.37 -19.41
C LYS A 292 17.88 -16.94 -17.95
N ALA A 293 18.98 -17.00 -17.19
CA ALA A 293 19.00 -16.53 -15.81
C ALA A 293 18.66 -15.02 -15.72
N LYS A 294 19.18 -14.21 -16.65
CA LYS A 294 18.87 -12.78 -16.73
C LYS A 294 17.39 -12.52 -17.01
N ASP A 295 16.80 -13.26 -17.98
CA ASP A 295 15.36 -13.15 -18.29
C ASP A 295 14.50 -13.51 -17.06
N LEU A 296 14.82 -14.63 -16.40
CA LEU A 296 14.13 -15.11 -15.20
C LEU A 296 14.25 -14.11 -14.04
N GLU A 297 15.42 -13.52 -13.84
CA GLU A 297 15.65 -12.50 -12.82
C GLU A 297 14.81 -11.25 -13.08
N GLN A 298 14.73 -10.79 -14.35
CA GLN A 298 13.87 -9.64 -14.70
C GLN A 298 12.40 -9.90 -14.42
N LEU A 299 11.90 -11.10 -14.75
CA LEU A 299 10.50 -11.48 -14.47
C LEU A 299 10.25 -11.62 -12.97
N SER A 300 11.17 -12.23 -12.23
CA SER A 300 11.09 -12.32 -10.78
C SER A 300 11.09 -10.94 -10.12
N ARG A 301 11.88 -9.98 -10.65
CA ARG A 301 11.88 -8.60 -10.17
C ARG A 301 10.54 -7.91 -10.42
N LYS A 302 9.96 -8.04 -11.62
CA LYS A 302 8.64 -7.48 -11.94
C LYS A 302 7.55 -8.04 -11.02
N GLN A 303 7.55 -9.36 -10.78
CA GLN A 303 6.63 -10.00 -9.85
C GLN A 303 6.82 -9.45 -8.42
N ARG A 304 8.07 -9.29 -7.97
CA ARG A 304 8.39 -8.71 -6.67
C ARG A 304 7.87 -7.28 -6.53
N GLU A 305 8.14 -6.43 -7.49
CA GLU A 305 7.66 -5.04 -7.52
C GLU A 305 6.13 -4.98 -7.46
N GLY A 306 5.44 -5.79 -8.27
CA GLY A 306 3.99 -5.88 -8.28
C GLY A 306 3.41 -6.37 -6.95
N MET A 307 4.00 -7.42 -6.35
CA MET A 307 3.53 -7.96 -5.07
C MET A 307 3.67 -6.96 -3.93
N PHE A 308 4.82 -6.27 -3.81
CA PHE A 308 5.01 -5.25 -2.78
C PHE A 308 4.16 -4.00 -3.02
N TYR A 309 3.89 -3.66 -4.27
CA TYR A 309 2.96 -2.59 -4.59
C TYR A 309 1.54 -2.93 -4.12
N HIS A 310 1.01 -4.09 -4.47
CA HIS A 310 -0.36 -4.48 -4.12
C HIS A 310 -0.56 -4.84 -2.65
N PHE A 311 0.51 -5.32 -1.98
CA PHE A 311 0.50 -5.78 -0.59
C PHE A 311 1.66 -5.18 0.21
N PRO A 312 1.66 -3.84 0.41
CA PRO A 312 2.70 -3.15 1.18
C PRO A 312 2.69 -3.52 2.66
N ALA A 313 3.76 -3.18 3.35
CA ALA A 313 3.87 -3.34 4.81
C ALA A 313 3.05 -2.28 5.54
N ILE A 314 2.82 -2.47 6.86
CA ILE A 314 2.01 -1.57 7.69
C ILE A 314 2.59 -0.14 7.76
N GLU A 315 3.92 0.00 7.72
CA GLU A 315 4.61 1.29 7.72
C GLU A 315 4.28 2.10 6.46
N ASP A 316 4.21 1.43 5.31
CA ASP A 316 3.88 2.09 4.04
C ASP A 316 2.41 2.46 3.98
N LEU A 317 1.51 1.60 4.51
CA LEU A 317 0.10 1.94 4.68
C LEU A 317 -0.09 3.18 5.57
N THR A 318 0.68 3.29 6.65
CA THR A 318 0.65 4.45 7.54
C THR A 318 1.08 5.73 6.81
N LYS A 319 2.15 5.64 5.99
CA LYS A 319 2.59 6.78 5.16
C LYS A 319 1.52 7.18 4.15
N MET A 320 0.88 6.19 3.49
CA MET A 320 -0.21 6.44 2.54
C MET A 320 -1.37 7.18 3.20
N VAL A 321 -1.79 6.78 4.39
CA VAL A 321 -2.87 7.44 5.14
C VAL A 321 -2.46 8.86 5.55
N LYS A 322 -1.25 9.05 6.10
CA LYS A 322 -0.74 10.36 6.50
C LYS A 322 -0.65 11.36 5.33
N ARG A 323 -0.41 10.88 4.11
CA ARG A 323 -0.28 11.71 2.90
C ARG A 323 -1.58 11.83 2.11
N TYR A 324 -2.65 11.19 2.55
CA TYR A 324 -3.89 11.05 1.79
C TYR A 324 -3.65 10.57 0.35
N ASP A 325 -2.86 9.48 0.25
CA ASP A 325 -2.45 8.91 -1.03
C ASP A 325 -3.66 8.54 -1.90
N SER A 326 -3.48 8.63 -3.21
CA SER A 326 -4.52 8.30 -4.19
C SER A 326 -4.95 6.82 -4.17
N ARG A 327 -4.16 5.96 -3.53
CA ARG A 327 -4.42 4.52 -3.40
C ARG A 327 -5.32 4.14 -2.22
N ILE A 328 -5.68 5.09 -1.34
CA ILE A 328 -6.67 4.84 -0.29
C ILE A 328 -7.97 4.45 -0.97
N TYR A 329 -8.61 3.37 -0.49
CA TYR A 329 -9.85 2.81 -1.03
C TYR A 329 -9.75 2.30 -2.48
N GLU A 330 -8.53 1.95 -2.97
CA GLU A 330 -8.32 1.55 -4.36
C GLU A 330 -8.95 0.20 -4.74
N LYS A 331 -9.16 -0.71 -3.77
CA LYS A 331 -9.74 -2.04 -4.03
C LYS A 331 -11.27 -2.02 -3.96
N THR A 332 -11.89 -2.45 -5.05
CA THR A 332 -13.36 -2.54 -5.17
C THR A 332 -13.78 -4.01 -5.22
N PRO A 333 -15.07 -4.31 -4.99
CA PRO A 333 -15.60 -5.66 -5.13
C PRO A 333 -15.44 -6.29 -6.52
N LEU A 334 -15.15 -5.48 -7.54
CA LEU A 334 -14.91 -5.95 -8.90
C LEU A 334 -13.46 -6.40 -9.14
N HIS A 335 -12.55 -6.04 -8.24
CA HIS A 335 -11.16 -6.42 -8.37
C HIS A 335 -10.90 -7.86 -7.91
N PHE A 336 -9.99 -8.53 -8.61
CA PHE A 336 -9.61 -9.94 -8.34
C PHE A 336 -9.02 -10.16 -6.92
N ASP A 337 -8.44 -9.11 -6.33
CA ASP A 337 -7.84 -9.11 -5.00
C ASP A 337 -8.68 -8.36 -3.95
N PHE A 338 -9.99 -8.23 -4.20
CA PHE A 338 -10.92 -7.77 -3.18
C PHE A 338 -10.85 -8.65 -1.95
N LEU A 339 -10.73 -8.05 -0.76
CA LEU A 339 -10.53 -8.72 0.52
C LEU A 339 -9.27 -9.60 0.62
N ALA A 340 -8.33 -9.44 -0.30
CA ALA A 340 -7.02 -10.06 -0.19
C ALA A 340 -6.10 -9.21 0.70
N TYR A 341 -5.36 -9.87 1.60
CA TYR A 341 -4.48 -9.23 2.58
C TYR A 341 -3.19 -10.01 2.78
N ARG A 342 -2.17 -9.31 3.21
CA ARG A 342 -0.83 -9.84 3.45
C ARG A 342 -0.73 -10.44 4.87
N LEU A 343 -0.16 -11.64 4.97
CA LEU A 343 0.13 -12.34 6.21
C LEU A 343 1.57 -12.10 6.71
N GLY A 344 2.50 -11.95 5.78
CA GLY A 344 3.91 -11.83 6.06
C GLY A 344 4.75 -12.11 4.83
N LEU A 345 6.00 -12.52 5.01
CA LEU A 345 6.95 -12.79 3.93
C LEU A 345 7.33 -14.26 3.85
N GLY A 346 7.35 -14.81 2.65
CA GLY A 346 7.70 -16.21 2.45
C GLY A 346 8.13 -16.52 1.02
N LYS A 347 8.12 -17.81 0.68
CA LYS A 347 8.43 -18.30 -0.66
C LYS A 347 7.17 -18.42 -1.48
N VAL A 348 7.08 -17.66 -2.56
CA VAL A 348 5.91 -17.65 -3.46
C VAL A 348 6.30 -18.31 -4.79
N PRO A 349 5.45 -19.15 -5.37
CA PRO A 349 5.66 -19.66 -6.72
C PRO A 349 5.76 -18.51 -7.74
N THR A 350 6.53 -18.73 -8.80
CA THR A 350 6.59 -17.77 -9.91
C THR A 350 5.25 -17.68 -10.62
N SER A 351 4.91 -16.48 -11.09
CA SER A 351 3.69 -16.24 -11.87
C SER A 351 3.81 -16.74 -13.31
N TYR A 352 5.01 -16.84 -13.82
CA TYR A 352 5.30 -17.39 -15.15
C TYR A 352 5.45 -18.92 -15.07
N GLU A 353 5.01 -19.61 -16.14
CA GLU A 353 5.13 -21.07 -16.26
C GLU A 353 6.56 -21.44 -16.69
N LEU A 354 7.35 -21.97 -15.78
CA LEU A 354 8.71 -22.45 -16.07
C LEU A 354 8.69 -23.95 -16.36
N LYS A 355 9.20 -24.34 -17.51
CA LYS A 355 9.33 -25.75 -17.93
C LYS A 355 10.79 -26.07 -18.23
N TYR A 356 11.17 -27.31 -17.90
CA TYR A 356 12.44 -27.90 -18.32
C TYR A 356 12.16 -28.92 -19.44
N GLY A 357 12.85 -28.78 -20.58
CA GLY A 357 12.73 -29.72 -21.68
C GLY A 357 13.36 -31.05 -21.26
N GLN A 358 12.55 -32.11 -21.17
CA GLN A 358 13.07 -33.47 -20.98
C GLN A 358 13.36 -34.07 -22.35
N GLU A 359 14.64 -34.36 -22.65
CA GLU A 359 14.97 -35.37 -23.65
C GLU A 359 14.79 -36.76 -23.02
N GLU A 360 14.31 -37.74 -23.79
CA GLU A 360 14.28 -39.13 -23.36
C GLU A 360 15.67 -39.53 -22.89
N ARG A 361 15.79 -39.92 -21.63
CA ARG A 361 17.06 -40.13 -20.92
C ARG A 361 17.92 -41.19 -21.60
N SER A 362 18.99 -40.79 -22.22
CA SER A 362 20.17 -41.66 -22.36
C SER A 362 20.82 -41.77 -20.97
N GLY A 363 21.05 -42.99 -20.48
CA GLY A 363 21.42 -43.29 -19.08
C GLY A 363 22.75 -42.73 -18.54
N LYS A 364 23.34 -41.69 -19.17
CA LYS A 364 24.51 -40.94 -18.68
C LYS A 364 24.09 -39.58 -18.18
N LYS A 365 24.41 -39.27 -16.95
CA LYS A 365 24.25 -37.91 -16.38
C LYS A 365 25.22 -36.97 -17.06
N ASP A 366 24.72 -35.96 -17.76
CA ASP A 366 25.51 -34.86 -18.29
C ASP A 366 25.60 -33.75 -17.23
N ALA A 367 26.79 -33.31 -16.89
CA ALA A 367 27.01 -32.24 -15.91
C ALA A 367 26.35 -30.91 -16.31
N LEU A 368 26.31 -30.61 -17.62
CA LEU A 368 25.64 -29.40 -18.13
C LEU A 368 24.12 -29.49 -18.01
N GLU A 369 23.55 -30.68 -18.17
CA GLU A 369 22.10 -30.93 -17.94
C GLU A 369 21.75 -30.69 -16.47
N GLU A 370 22.62 -31.11 -15.55
CA GLU A 370 22.42 -30.86 -14.11
C GLU A 370 22.50 -29.37 -13.76
N GLU A 371 23.38 -28.59 -14.41
CA GLU A 371 23.43 -27.12 -14.26
C GLU A 371 22.13 -26.46 -14.74
N GLY A 372 21.63 -26.87 -15.93
CA GLY A 372 20.35 -26.36 -16.46
C GLY A 372 19.17 -26.71 -15.56
N TYR A 373 19.14 -27.92 -15.01
CA TYR A 373 18.11 -28.35 -14.07
C TYR A 373 18.20 -27.61 -12.72
N THR A 374 19.40 -27.31 -12.26
CA THR A 374 19.61 -26.51 -11.05
C THR A 374 19.07 -25.09 -11.23
N LEU A 375 19.33 -24.46 -12.38
CA LEU A 375 18.75 -23.16 -12.71
C LEU A 375 17.21 -23.22 -12.71
N PHE A 376 16.63 -24.27 -13.30
CA PHE A 376 15.18 -24.48 -13.29
C PHE A 376 14.62 -24.59 -11.86
N GLN A 377 15.24 -25.41 -11.02
CA GLN A 377 14.79 -25.56 -9.62
C GLN A 377 14.90 -24.28 -8.80
N ALA A 378 16.00 -23.53 -9.00
CA ALA A 378 16.25 -22.28 -8.27
C ALA A 378 15.23 -21.20 -8.57
N HIS A 379 14.62 -21.22 -9.75
CA HIS A 379 13.67 -20.19 -10.20
C HIS A 379 12.20 -20.63 -10.20
N GLN A 380 11.84 -21.74 -9.56
CA GLN A 380 10.44 -22.13 -9.40
C GLN A 380 9.70 -21.31 -8.35
N LYS A 381 10.43 -20.76 -7.38
CA LYS A 381 9.89 -19.95 -6.28
C LYS A 381 10.77 -18.72 -6.07
N ILE A 382 10.15 -17.66 -5.62
CA ILE A 382 10.84 -16.41 -5.27
C ILE A 382 10.78 -16.25 -3.75
N ASP A 383 11.92 -16.00 -3.13
CA ASP A 383 12.04 -15.79 -1.68
C ASP A 383 11.60 -14.37 -1.27
N ASN A 384 11.17 -14.24 -0.03
CA ASN A 384 10.81 -12.96 0.60
C ASN A 384 9.78 -12.15 -0.20
N LEU A 385 8.69 -12.79 -0.58
CA LEU A 385 7.51 -12.14 -1.17
C LEU A 385 6.34 -12.15 -0.18
N PRO A 386 5.41 -11.18 -0.30
CA PRO A 386 4.18 -11.19 0.47
C PRO A 386 3.40 -12.49 0.30
N ILE A 387 3.10 -13.17 1.40
CA ILE A 387 2.14 -14.27 1.42
C ILE A 387 0.77 -13.67 1.64
N VAL A 388 -0.15 -13.99 0.73
CA VAL A 388 -1.48 -13.38 0.64
C VAL A 388 -2.54 -14.43 0.92
N ALA A 389 -3.51 -14.07 1.76
CA ALA A 389 -4.76 -14.80 1.93
C ALA A 389 -5.94 -13.93 1.48
N SER A 390 -7.07 -14.55 1.17
CA SER A 390 -8.29 -13.86 0.76
C SER A 390 -9.47 -14.26 1.63
N LEU A 391 -10.27 -13.30 2.03
CA LEU A 391 -11.52 -13.53 2.76
C LEU A 391 -12.72 -13.78 1.82
N ASN A 392 -12.52 -13.59 0.52
CA ASN A 392 -13.58 -13.77 -0.48
C ASN A 392 -13.66 -15.22 -1.02
N ARG A 393 -12.98 -16.15 -0.36
CA ARG A 393 -12.87 -17.56 -0.78
C ARG A 393 -13.35 -18.54 0.30
N GLY A 394 -14.20 -18.07 1.19
CA GLY A 394 -14.75 -18.86 2.29
C GLY A 394 -14.18 -18.51 3.66
N PRO A 395 -14.68 -19.12 4.73
CA PRO A 395 -14.28 -18.87 6.11
C PRO A 395 -12.80 -19.13 6.35
N VAL A 396 -12.18 -18.27 7.19
CA VAL A 396 -10.76 -18.31 7.54
C VAL A 396 -10.60 -18.67 9.02
N GLY A 397 -9.67 -19.55 9.35
CA GLY A 397 -9.32 -19.93 10.72
C GLY A 397 -7.90 -19.51 11.08
N TYR A 398 -7.74 -18.86 12.23
CA TYR A 398 -6.46 -18.57 12.84
C TYR A 398 -6.24 -19.46 14.06
N VAL A 399 -5.09 -20.12 14.13
CA VAL A 399 -4.73 -21.03 15.24
C VAL A 399 -3.37 -20.62 15.80
N GLY A 400 -3.27 -20.51 17.11
CA GLY A 400 -1.99 -20.24 17.79
C GLY A 400 -2.11 -19.36 19.03
N PRO A 401 -0.97 -18.86 19.55
CA PRO A 401 -0.94 -18.03 20.74
C PRO A 401 -1.78 -16.77 20.60
N ARG A 402 -2.80 -16.63 21.45
CA ARG A 402 -3.82 -15.57 21.36
C ARG A 402 -3.28 -14.15 21.15
N PRO A 403 -2.25 -13.66 21.89
CA PRO A 403 -1.76 -12.30 21.70
C PRO A 403 -1.23 -12.03 20.29
N ILE A 404 -0.58 -13.03 19.68
CA ILE A 404 -0.01 -12.92 18.33
C ILE A 404 -1.13 -13.01 17.28
N VAL A 405 -2.08 -13.92 17.49
CA VAL A 405 -3.28 -14.01 16.62
C VAL A 405 -4.04 -12.68 16.60
N LEU A 406 -4.27 -12.06 17.75
CA LEU A 406 -4.96 -10.76 17.83
C LEU A 406 -4.17 -9.66 17.11
N GLU A 407 -2.83 -9.65 17.22
CA GLU A 407 -1.99 -8.73 16.47
C GLU A 407 -2.16 -8.92 14.95
N GLN A 408 -2.17 -10.15 14.46
CA GLN A 408 -2.38 -10.45 13.05
C GLN A 408 -3.76 -10.01 12.56
N LEU A 409 -4.81 -10.17 13.35
CA LEU A 409 -6.15 -9.68 13.03
C LEU A 409 -6.21 -8.15 13.00
N GLN A 410 -5.49 -7.47 13.87
CA GLN A 410 -5.41 -6.01 13.85
C GLN A 410 -4.65 -5.49 12.62
N LEU A 411 -3.57 -6.17 12.21
CA LEU A 411 -2.87 -5.88 10.95
C LEU A 411 -3.78 -6.09 9.73
N LEU A 412 -4.56 -7.16 9.72
CA LEU A 412 -5.56 -7.44 8.69
C LEU A 412 -6.59 -6.31 8.62
N VAL A 413 -7.15 -5.90 9.74
CA VAL A 413 -8.12 -4.80 9.80
C VAL A 413 -7.53 -3.51 9.26
N ALA A 414 -6.29 -3.17 9.63
CA ALA A 414 -5.62 -1.97 9.14
C ALA A 414 -5.45 -2.01 7.61
N GLN A 415 -5.02 -3.14 7.05
CA GLN A 415 -4.88 -3.33 5.61
C GLN A 415 -6.22 -3.19 4.87
N LEU A 416 -7.26 -3.86 5.37
CA LEU A 416 -8.59 -3.79 4.78
C LEU A 416 -9.15 -2.36 4.83
N ALA A 417 -9.01 -1.66 5.96
CA ALA A 417 -9.52 -0.31 6.13
C ALA A 417 -8.84 0.71 5.21
N VAL A 418 -7.56 0.54 4.89
CA VAL A 418 -6.85 1.44 3.97
C VAL A 418 -7.26 1.20 2.52
N PHE A 419 -7.37 -0.06 2.10
CA PHE A 419 -7.59 -0.38 0.70
C PHE A 419 -9.05 -0.47 0.26
N HIS A 420 -9.98 -0.69 1.19
CA HIS A 420 -11.41 -0.82 0.87
C HIS A 420 -12.19 0.36 1.44
N SER A 421 -13.15 0.85 0.68
CA SER A 421 -14.05 1.90 1.17
C SER A 421 -15.00 1.35 2.24
N TYR A 422 -15.36 2.20 3.17
CA TYR A 422 -16.40 1.88 4.16
C TYR A 422 -17.81 1.72 3.54
N HIS A 423 -18.00 2.13 2.29
CA HIS A 423 -19.21 1.81 1.52
C HIS A 423 -19.19 0.39 0.97
N ASP A 424 -17.98 -0.16 0.73
CA ASP A 424 -17.80 -1.49 0.17
C ASP A 424 -17.57 -2.55 1.26
N LEU A 425 -17.12 -2.12 2.46
CA LEU A 425 -16.71 -3.01 3.55
C LEU A 425 -17.14 -2.50 4.92
N THR A 426 -17.74 -3.39 5.72
CA THR A 426 -17.99 -3.18 7.16
C THR A 426 -17.32 -4.29 7.96
N ILE A 427 -16.63 -3.93 9.06
CA ILE A 427 -15.90 -4.86 9.91
C ILE A 427 -16.62 -5.00 11.25
N ILE A 428 -16.89 -6.23 11.66
CA ILE A 428 -17.65 -6.56 12.87
C ILE A 428 -16.77 -7.41 13.78
N PRO A 429 -16.07 -6.83 14.78
CA PRO A 429 -15.33 -7.59 15.76
C PRO A 429 -16.27 -8.12 16.85
N ILE A 430 -16.20 -9.43 17.09
CA ILE A 430 -16.85 -10.14 18.19
C ILE A 430 -15.74 -10.56 19.15
N ILE A 431 -15.61 -9.85 20.24
CA ILE A 431 -14.45 -9.89 21.15
C ILE A 431 -14.94 -10.06 22.61
N PRO A 432 -14.18 -10.70 23.49
CA PRO A 432 -14.50 -10.66 24.91
C PRO A 432 -14.35 -9.24 25.47
N GLU A 433 -15.11 -8.94 26.54
CA GLU A 433 -15.16 -7.59 27.12
C GLU A 433 -13.79 -7.13 27.64
N GLU A 434 -12.97 -8.06 28.10
CA GLU A 434 -11.62 -7.81 28.61
C GLU A 434 -10.65 -7.32 27.51
N GLU A 435 -10.90 -7.68 26.25
CA GLU A 435 -10.05 -7.30 25.12
C GLU A 435 -10.47 -5.98 24.46
N LYS A 436 -11.58 -5.39 24.88
CA LYS A 436 -12.16 -4.18 24.28
C LYS A 436 -11.17 -3.04 24.13
N GLU A 437 -10.32 -2.81 25.14
CA GLU A 437 -9.33 -1.73 25.12
C GLU A 437 -8.31 -1.92 24.00
N SER A 438 -7.91 -3.15 23.70
CA SER A 438 -6.96 -3.45 22.62
C SER A 438 -7.50 -3.18 21.22
N TRP A 439 -8.83 -3.11 21.10
CA TRP A 439 -9.54 -2.83 19.84
C TRP A 439 -10.13 -1.41 19.78
N ASP A 440 -9.97 -0.59 20.82
CA ASP A 440 -10.59 0.74 20.91
C ASP A 440 -10.11 1.71 19.82
N TRP A 441 -8.93 1.49 19.27
CA TRP A 441 -8.40 2.26 18.12
C TRP A 441 -9.32 2.17 16.88
N MET A 442 -10.06 1.08 16.69
CA MET A 442 -11.00 0.91 15.59
C MET A 442 -12.21 1.84 15.67
N ARG A 443 -12.49 2.45 16.84
CA ARG A 443 -13.65 3.36 17.03
C ARG A 443 -13.66 4.53 16.05
N TRP A 444 -12.49 4.92 15.56
CA TRP A 444 -12.34 6.00 14.59
C TRP A 444 -12.53 5.54 13.14
N LEU A 445 -12.48 4.22 12.87
CA LEU A 445 -12.69 3.70 11.53
C LEU A 445 -14.15 3.83 11.10
N PRO A 446 -14.43 4.44 9.94
CA PRO A 446 -15.79 4.47 9.39
C PRO A 446 -16.34 3.07 9.09
N HIS A 447 -15.45 2.08 8.83
CA HIS A 447 -15.76 0.67 8.62
C HIS A 447 -16.34 -0.05 9.85
N ALA A 448 -16.17 0.51 11.05
CA ALA A 448 -16.68 -0.05 12.30
C ALA A 448 -18.08 0.47 12.65
N THR A 449 -18.91 0.71 11.64
CA THR A 449 -20.30 1.19 11.80
C THR A 449 -21.19 0.52 10.75
N LEU A 450 -22.33 0.02 11.20
CA LEU A 450 -23.43 -0.40 10.32
C LEU A 450 -24.13 0.88 9.84
N GLN A 451 -23.78 1.36 8.65
CA GLN A 451 -24.17 2.69 8.15
C GLN A 451 -25.68 2.85 8.03
N ASP A 452 -26.37 1.85 7.50
CA ASP A 452 -27.82 1.88 7.30
C ASP A 452 -28.60 2.03 8.61
N MET A 453 -28.01 1.68 9.74
CA MET A 453 -28.64 1.69 11.06
C MET A 453 -27.96 2.66 12.04
N ASN A 454 -26.86 3.29 11.64
CA ASN A 454 -26.03 4.17 12.50
C ASN A 454 -25.65 3.51 13.85
N VAL A 455 -25.32 2.21 13.81
CA VAL A 455 -24.93 1.40 14.96
C VAL A 455 -23.45 1.03 14.85
N ARG A 456 -22.70 1.18 15.96
CA ARG A 456 -21.33 0.68 16.04
C ARG A 456 -21.31 -0.84 15.91
N SER A 457 -20.40 -1.37 15.09
CA SER A 457 -20.32 -2.79 14.76
C SER A 457 -19.62 -3.66 15.82
N PHE A 458 -19.23 -3.10 16.98
CA PHE A 458 -18.55 -3.83 18.04
C PHE A 458 -19.51 -4.73 18.85
N VAL A 459 -19.11 -6.00 18.99
CA VAL A 459 -19.81 -6.99 19.81
C VAL A 459 -18.88 -7.45 20.92
N TYR A 460 -19.17 -7.10 22.18
CA TYR A 460 -18.37 -7.48 23.35
C TYR A 460 -19.21 -7.88 24.56
N ASN A 461 -20.53 -7.74 24.47
CA ASN A 461 -21.47 -8.22 25.50
C ASN A 461 -22.81 -8.55 24.86
N GLN A 462 -23.75 -9.10 25.65
CA GLN A 462 -25.03 -9.55 25.16
C GLN A 462 -25.87 -8.42 24.52
N ARG A 463 -25.81 -7.22 25.06
CA ARG A 463 -26.56 -6.06 24.52
C ARG A 463 -26.06 -5.65 23.14
N THR A 464 -24.74 -5.50 22.97
CA THR A 464 -24.14 -5.15 21.69
C THR A 464 -24.29 -6.27 20.68
N ARG A 465 -24.20 -7.54 21.14
CA ARG A 465 -24.47 -8.72 20.34
C ARG A 465 -25.86 -8.67 19.71
N ASP A 466 -26.88 -8.55 20.54
CA ASP A 466 -28.28 -8.59 20.08
C ASP A 466 -28.55 -7.42 19.10
N GLN A 467 -28.00 -6.25 19.37
CA GLN A 467 -28.16 -5.09 18.49
C GLN A 467 -27.50 -5.29 17.12
N VAL A 468 -26.25 -5.72 17.06
CA VAL A 468 -25.47 -5.85 15.83
C VAL A 468 -25.87 -7.10 15.06
N LEU A 469 -25.93 -8.27 15.73
CA LEU A 469 -26.14 -9.54 15.04
C LEU A 469 -27.59 -9.76 14.60
N ASN A 470 -28.60 -9.20 15.31
CA ASN A 470 -29.95 -9.22 14.77
C ASN A 470 -30.09 -8.41 13.49
N SER A 471 -29.41 -7.26 13.43
CA SER A 471 -29.36 -6.45 12.21
C SER A 471 -28.69 -7.18 11.07
N LEU A 472 -27.52 -7.78 11.32
CA LEU A 472 -26.81 -8.57 10.32
C LEU A 472 -27.63 -9.79 9.87
N ASN A 473 -28.29 -10.48 10.79
CA ASN A 473 -29.15 -11.62 10.46
C ASN A 473 -30.30 -11.24 9.52
N GLN A 474 -30.94 -10.09 9.75
CA GLN A 474 -31.98 -9.58 8.85
C GLN A 474 -31.41 -9.28 7.46
N ILE A 475 -30.26 -8.63 7.39
CA ILE A 475 -29.58 -8.33 6.12
C ILE A 475 -29.25 -9.62 5.36
N LEU A 476 -28.70 -10.63 6.03
CA LEU A 476 -28.34 -11.90 5.38
C LEU A 476 -29.59 -12.67 4.90
N LYS A 477 -30.69 -12.64 5.67
CA LYS A 477 -31.97 -13.22 5.23
C LYS A 477 -32.53 -12.55 3.97
N LEU A 478 -32.47 -11.22 3.92
CA LEU A 478 -32.91 -10.47 2.73
C LEU A 478 -32.02 -10.79 1.52
N ARG A 479 -30.69 -10.85 1.70
CA ARG A 479 -29.75 -11.20 0.64
C ARG A 479 -29.93 -12.64 0.16
N LYS A 480 -30.21 -13.59 1.07
CA LYS A 480 -30.50 -14.99 0.71
C LYS A 480 -31.78 -15.07 -0.12
N ALA A 481 -32.84 -14.39 0.28
CA ALA A 481 -34.08 -14.33 -0.49
C ALA A 481 -33.89 -13.70 -1.88
N GLN A 482 -33.14 -12.60 -1.96
CA GLN A 482 -32.81 -11.96 -3.25
C GLN A 482 -32.00 -12.89 -4.16
N LYS A 483 -31.06 -13.66 -3.60
CA LYS A 483 -30.26 -14.63 -4.37
C LYS A 483 -31.10 -15.79 -4.89
N GLU A 484 -32.09 -16.26 -4.13
CA GLU A 484 -33.02 -17.33 -4.53
C GLU A 484 -34.00 -16.89 -5.64
N GLU A 485 -34.32 -15.61 -5.72
CA GLU A 485 -35.17 -15.03 -6.77
C GLU A 485 -34.45 -14.80 -8.10
N GLU A 486 -33.11 -14.77 -8.10
CA GLU A 486 -32.29 -14.48 -9.28
C GLU A 486 -32.21 -15.67 -10.25
N LYS A 487 -32.32 -15.37 -11.56
CA LYS A 487 -32.07 -16.33 -12.61
C LYS A 487 -30.56 -16.67 -12.69
N ALA A 488 -30.23 -17.90 -12.95
CA ALA A 488 -28.90 -18.53 -12.92
C ALA A 488 -27.73 -17.78 -13.63
N ASN A 489 -27.97 -16.66 -14.30
CA ASN A 489 -26.97 -15.94 -15.10
C ASN A 489 -26.56 -14.57 -14.54
N ASP A 490 -27.12 -14.11 -13.42
CA ASP A 490 -26.85 -12.78 -12.89
C ASP A 490 -26.18 -12.90 -11.50
N THR A 491 -24.85 -12.82 -11.45
CA THR A 491 -24.08 -12.85 -10.20
C THR A 491 -24.12 -11.47 -9.55
N LYS A 492 -25.07 -11.24 -8.66
CA LYS A 492 -25.17 -10.00 -7.89
C LYS A 492 -24.09 -9.97 -6.81
N ILE A 493 -23.32 -8.88 -6.78
CA ILE A 493 -22.36 -8.61 -5.73
C ILE A 493 -23.07 -7.77 -4.65
N PHE A 494 -23.12 -8.29 -3.41
CA PHE A 494 -23.77 -7.61 -2.30
C PHE A 494 -22.82 -6.61 -1.61
N HIS A 495 -23.31 -5.38 -1.42
CA HIS A 495 -22.60 -4.30 -0.74
C HIS A 495 -23.39 -3.75 0.44
N PRO A 496 -22.72 -3.27 1.51
CA PRO A 496 -21.32 -3.53 1.85
C PRO A 496 -21.04 -5.00 2.12
N HIS A 497 -19.81 -5.46 1.92
CA HIS A 497 -19.36 -6.77 2.36
C HIS A 497 -19.09 -6.73 3.86
N TYR A 498 -19.53 -7.72 4.61
CA TYR A 498 -19.32 -7.81 6.06
C TYR A 498 -18.16 -8.74 6.37
N VAL A 499 -17.17 -8.28 7.12
CA VAL A 499 -16.09 -9.12 7.66
C VAL A 499 -16.29 -9.27 9.14
N VAL A 500 -16.62 -10.48 9.58
CA VAL A 500 -16.89 -10.81 10.97
C VAL A 500 -15.67 -11.49 11.58
N LEU A 501 -15.08 -10.85 12.61
CA LEU A 501 -13.94 -11.38 13.36
C LEU A 501 -14.47 -12.03 14.64
N ILE A 502 -14.42 -13.36 14.75
CA ILE A 502 -14.91 -14.10 15.90
C ILE A 502 -13.72 -14.51 16.74
N THR A 503 -13.38 -13.72 17.75
CA THR A 503 -12.34 -14.05 18.73
C THR A 503 -12.89 -14.74 20.00
N ASP A 504 -14.20 -14.70 20.17
CA ASP A 504 -14.92 -15.41 21.24
C ASP A 504 -16.25 -15.97 20.70
N GLU A 505 -16.29 -17.28 20.48
CA GLU A 505 -17.48 -17.97 20.01
C GLU A 505 -18.59 -18.05 21.06
N THR A 506 -18.25 -17.96 22.35
CA THR A 506 -19.23 -18.09 23.45
C THR A 506 -20.31 -17.05 23.38
N LEU A 507 -20.00 -15.86 22.83
CA LEU A 507 -20.95 -14.77 22.65
C LEU A 507 -22.03 -15.05 21.60
N ILE A 508 -21.80 -16.00 20.69
CA ILE A 508 -22.68 -16.20 19.52
C ILE A 508 -23.34 -17.56 19.42
N LEU A 509 -22.91 -18.53 20.24
CA LEU A 509 -23.35 -19.93 20.14
C LEU A 509 -24.86 -20.13 20.21
N ASP A 510 -25.55 -19.32 21.00
CA ASP A 510 -27.00 -19.31 21.19
C ASP A 510 -27.79 -18.35 20.29
N HIS A 511 -27.05 -17.59 19.40
CA HIS A 511 -27.69 -16.59 18.55
C HIS A 511 -28.12 -17.19 17.20
N VAL A 512 -29.27 -16.73 16.69
CA VAL A 512 -29.87 -17.19 15.42
C VAL A 512 -28.93 -16.97 14.18
N ILE A 513 -27.98 -16.06 14.27
CA ILE A 513 -26.99 -15.81 13.20
C ILE A 513 -26.16 -17.06 12.86
N MET A 514 -26.04 -18.00 13.83
CA MET A 514 -25.32 -19.26 13.65
C MET A 514 -25.91 -20.14 12.55
N GLU A 515 -27.15 -19.89 12.13
CA GLU A 515 -27.72 -20.51 10.93
C GLU A 515 -26.90 -20.21 9.68
N PHE A 516 -26.39 -18.98 9.55
CA PHE A 516 -25.54 -18.55 8.45
C PHE A 516 -24.07 -18.88 8.69
N PHE A 517 -23.59 -18.76 9.94
CA PHE A 517 -22.17 -18.92 10.27
C PHE A 517 -21.69 -20.38 10.25
N ARG A 518 -22.62 -21.35 10.39
CA ARG A 518 -22.30 -22.78 10.20
C ARG A 518 -22.16 -23.21 8.75
N GLU A 519 -22.70 -22.40 7.84
CA GLU A 519 -22.51 -22.52 6.40
C GLU A 519 -21.44 -21.54 5.94
N ASP A 520 -21.20 -21.42 4.66
CA ASP A 520 -20.33 -20.38 4.08
C ASP A 520 -21.18 -19.20 3.57
N PRO A 521 -21.25 -18.06 4.30
CA PRO A 521 -22.05 -16.91 3.88
C PRO A 521 -21.31 -15.98 2.93
N THR A 522 -20.15 -16.35 2.40
CA THR A 522 -19.31 -15.49 1.55
C THR A 522 -20.07 -15.02 0.30
N GLU A 523 -20.86 -15.88 -0.32
CA GLU A 523 -21.70 -15.51 -1.49
C GLU A 523 -22.82 -14.52 -1.14
N LEU A 524 -23.18 -14.38 0.14
CA LEU A 524 -24.11 -13.37 0.63
C LEU A 524 -23.42 -12.05 1.01
N GLY A 525 -22.12 -11.91 0.68
CA GLY A 525 -21.31 -10.75 1.04
C GLY A 525 -20.96 -10.69 2.53
N CYS A 526 -20.66 -11.84 3.14
CA CYS A 526 -20.24 -11.94 4.54
C CYS A 526 -19.10 -12.95 4.66
N SER A 527 -17.93 -12.52 5.09
CA SER A 527 -16.76 -13.37 5.37
C SER A 527 -16.56 -13.50 6.86
N ILE A 528 -16.16 -14.70 7.30
CA ILE A 528 -15.99 -15.02 8.72
C ILE A 528 -14.55 -15.42 8.99
N ILE A 529 -14.01 -14.91 10.09
CA ILE A 529 -12.72 -15.29 10.63
C ILE A 529 -12.92 -15.86 12.02
N TYR A 530 -12.48 -17.10 12.20
CA TYR A 530 -12.50 -17.80 13.48
C TYR A 530 -11.10 -17.82 14.12
N VAL A 531 -11.07 -17.68 15.43
CA VAL A 531 -9.86 -17.81 16.23
C VAL A 531 -9.99 -19.02 17.16
N ALA A 532 -8.98 -19.89 17.14
CA ALA A 532 -8.92 -21.05 18.01
C ALA A 532 -7.50 -21.25 18.57
N ASP A 533 -7.41 -21.83 19.76
CA ASP A 533 -6.13 -22.17 20.36
C ASP A 533 -5.49 -23.39 19.70
N VAL A 534 -6.32 -24.33 19.25
CA VAL A 534 -5.89 -25.59 18.62
C VAL A 534 -6.68 -25.87 17.34
N LEU A 535 -6.04 -26.54 16.40
CA LEU A 535 -6.62 -26.84 15.09
C LEU A 535 -7.93 -27.65 15.16
N SER A 536 -8.03 -28.55 16.13
CA SER A 536 -9.22 -29.41 16.33
C SER A 536 -10.45 -28.66 16.79
N SER A 537 -10.31 -27.41 17.24
CA SER A 537 -11.43 -26.57 17.68
C SER A 537 -12.03 -25.74 16.52
N LEU A 538 -11.39 -25.74 15.36
CA LEU A 538 -11.93 -25.08 14.18
C LEU A 538 -13.06 -25.89 13.53
N SER A 539 -14.04 -25.20 12.97
CA SER A 539 -15.12 -25.81 12.19
C SER A 539 -14.60 -26.48 10.91
N GLU A 540 -15.24 -27.59 10.51
CA GLU A 540 -14.89 -28.32 9.28
C GLU A 540 -15.10 -27.50 7.99
N ASN A 541 -15.89 -26.44 8.04
CA ASN A 541 -16.23 -25.59 6.87
C ASN A 541 -15.15 -24.54 6.56
N ILE A 542 -14.06 -24.48 7.32
CA ILE A 542 -13.02 -23.49 7.11
C ILE A 542 -12.21 -23.84 5.87
N GLN A 543 -12.10 -22.86 4.96
CA GLN A 543 -11.43 -23.00 3.67
C GLN A 543 -9.96 -22.59 3.73
N THR A 544 -9.58 -21.68 4.62
CA THR A 544 -8.21 -21.22 4.77
C THR A 544 -7.81 -21.28 6.24
N VAL A 545 -6.68 -21.94 6.54
CA VAL A 545 -6.17 -22.10 7.90
C VAL A 545 -4.77 -21.54 8.03
N ILE A 546 -4.62 -20.59 8.93
CA ILE A 546 -3.36 -19.94 9.26
C ILE A 546 -2.97 -20.39 10.66
N SER A 547 -1.86 -21.14 10.76
CA SER A 547 -1.31 -21.59 12.03
C SER A 547 -0.12 -20.71 12.43
N ILE A 548 -0.18 -20.13 13.60
CA ILE A 548 0.90 -19.33 14.19
C ILE A 548 1.68 -20.22 15.15
N LYS A 549 2.96 -20.47 14.82
CA LYS A 549 3.83 -21.32 15.61
C LYS A 549 4.47 -20.57 16.77
N ASP A 550 5.01 -19.40 16.46
CA ASP A 550 5.65 -18.52 17.43
C ASP A 550 5.54 -17.04 16.96
N ARG A 551 6.23 -16.13 17.64
CA ARG A 551 6.19 -14.70 17.32
C ARG A 551 6.62 -14.38 15.90
N ASN A 552 7.52 -15.17 15.29
CA ASN A 552 8.11 -14.84 13.99
C ASN A 552 7.63 -15.75 12.86
N GLN A 553 7.09 -16.93 13.21
CA GLN A 553 6.77 -17.96 12.23
C GLN A 553 5.28 -18.28 12.20
N GLY A 554 4.72 -18.16 11.01
CA GLY A 554 3.40 -18.66 10.66
C GLY A 554 3.47 -19.73 9.59
N GLN A 555 2.40 -20.49 9.46
CA GLN A 555 2.23 -21.50 8.42
C GLN A 555 0.82 -21.41 7.84
N LEU A 556 0.73 -21.27 6.55
CA LEU A 556 -0.51 -21.40 5.80
C LEU A 556 -0.75 -22.88 5.53
N LEU A 557 -1.55 -23.52 6.40
CA LEU A 557 -1.82 -24.97 6.34
C LEU A 557 -2.77 -25.29 5.18
N LEU A 558 -3.88 -24.60 5.11
CA LEU A 558 -4.93 -24.76 4.12
C LEU A 558 -5.18 -23.41 3.43
N GLN A 559 -5.31 -23.42 2.13
CA GLN A 559 -5.67 -22.25 1.34
C GLN A 559 -6.75 -22.64 0.32
N GLU A 560 -7.93 -22.01 0.44
CA GLU A 560 -9.07 -22.25 -0.46
C GLU A 560 -9.38 -23.76 -0.61
N GLY A 561 -9.38 -24.49 0.50
CA GLY A 561 -9.63 -25.94 0.52
C GLY A 561 -8.45 -26.82 0.09
N VAL A 562 -7.32 -26.23 -0.32
CA VAL A 562 -6.13 -26.98 -0.76
C VAL A 562 -5.05 -26.95 0.30
N LEU A 563 -4.51 -28.11 0.65
CA LEU A 563 -3.36 -28.24 1.58
C LEU A 563 -2.11 -27.58 0.96
N ARG A 564 -1.53 -26.61 1.66
CA ARG A 564 -0.36 -25.84 1.19
C ARG A 564 0.89 -26.06 2.04
N GLU A 565 0.75 -26.11 3.35
CA GLU A 565 1.87 -26.24 4.32
C GLU A 565 3.01 -25.25 4.05
N LEU A 566 2.65 -23.99 3.79
CA LEU A 566 3.59 -22.95 3.42
C LEU A 566 4.04 -22.17 4.67
N ASP A 567 5.31 -22.31 5.06
CA ASP A 567 5.91 -21.54 6.14
C ASP A 567 6.24 -20.12 5.68
N PHE A 568 6.01 -19.13 6.57
CA PHE A 568 6.31 -17.73 6.32
C PHE A 568 6.68 -16.98 7.60
N GLN A 569 7.37 -15.86 7.44
CA GLN A 569 7.68 -14.93 8.52
C GLN A 569 6.50 -13.99 8.71
N LEU A 570 5.99 -13.90 9.94
CA LEU A 570 4.88 -13.02 10.29
C LEU A 570 5.28 -11.53 10.16
N ASP A 571 4.34 -10.71 9.73
CA ASP A 571 4.44 -9.27 9.89
C ASP A 571 4.03 -8.86 11.31
N HIS A 572 4.62 -7.76 11.80
CA HIS A 572 4.34 -7.20 13.12
C HIS A 572 4.15 -5.68 13.04
N PHE A 573 3.46 -5.12 14.02
CA PHE A 573 3.56 -3.69 14.23
C PHE A 573 4.96 -3.32 14.71
N PRO A 574 5.56 -2.22 14.19
CA PRO A 574 6.81 -1.69 14.73
C PRO A 574 6.72 -1.40 16.23
N GLU A 575 7.84 -1.45 16.92
CA GLU A 575 7.87 -1.13 18.34
C GLU A 575 7.42 0.32 18.59
N GLY A 576 6.49 0.52 19.53
CA GLY A 576 5.89 1.82 19.79
C GLY A 576 4.91 2.33 18.72
N TYR A 577 4.43 1.46 17.83
CA TYR A 577 3.52 1.83 16.76
C TYR A 577 2.18 2.36 17.29
N ASP A 578 1.79 3.55 16.81
CA ASP A 578 0.48 4.13 17.10
C ASP A 578 -0.59 3.58 16.13
N LYS A 579 -1.39 2.63 16.62
CA LYS A 579 -2.49 2.03 15.86
C LYS A 579 -3.60 3.03 15.50
N GLU A 580 -3.79 4.07 16.32
CA GLU A 580 -4.78 5.12 16.04
C GLU A 580 -4.37 6.01 14.86
N ALA A 581 -3.10 6.05 14.47
CA ALA A 581 -2.63 6.88 13.37
C ALA A 581 -3.38 6.57 12.04
N ILE A 582 -3.61 5.31 11.73
CA ILE A 582 -4.39 4.90 10.54
C ILE A 582 -5.86 5.25 10.71
N SER A 583 -6.46 4.85 11.85
CA SER A 583 -7.90 5.03 12.05
C SER A 583 -8.30 6.50 12.13
N ARG A 584 -7.52 7.33 12.81
CA ARG A 584 -7.74 8.80 12.87
C ARG A 584 -7.48 9.48 11.52
N GLY A 585 -6.51 8.98 10.74
CA GLY A 585 -6.25 9.51 9.41
C GLY A 585 -7.38 9.21 8.41
N LEU A 586 -8.04 8.05 8.54
CA LEU A 586 -9.17 7.67 7.69
C LEU A 586 -10.51 8.25 8.16
N ALA A 587 -10.66 8.54 9.46
CA ALA A 587 -11.91 9.03 10.05
C ALA A 587 -12.50 10.27 9.35
N PRO A 588 -11.71 11.31 8.97
CA PRO A 588 -12.26 12.51 8.35
C PRO A 588 -12.59 12.36 6.86
N LEU A 589 -12.22 11.25 6.21
CA LEU A 589 -12.42 11.10 4.78
C LEU A 589 -13.87 10.79 4.43
N LYS A 590 -14.54 11.74 3.76
CA LYS A 590 -15.87 11.53 3.20
C LYS A 590 -15.75 10.97 1.78
N HIS A 591 -15.79 9.66 1.64
CA HIS A 591 -15.71 9.02 0.33
C HIS A 591 -17.00 9.24 -0.46
N ILE A 592 -16.89 9.91 -1.60
CA ILE A 592 -18.02 10.16 -2.49
C ILE A 592 -18.06 9.08 -3.56
N GLN A 593 -19.15 8.30 -3.56
CA GLN A 593 -19.42 7.34 -4.62
C GLN A 593 -20.13 8.01 -5.78
N GLN A 594 -19.57 7.89 -6.97
CA GLN A 594 -20.28 8.31 -8.18
C GLN A 594 -21.30 7.23 -8.57
N LEU A 595 -22.57 7.61 -8.63
CA LEU A 595 -23.69 6.72 -8.97
C LEU A 595 -23.83 6.41 -10.48
N LYS A 596 -22.77 6.47 -11.28
CA LYS A 596 -22.86 6.18 -12.73
C LYS A 596 -22.72 4.68 -12.99
N SER A 597 -23.82 4.08 -13.42
CA SER A 597 -23.97 2.62 -13.68
C SER A 597 -23.62 2.16 -15.09
N SER A 598 -23.22 3.05 -16.02
CA SER A 598 -22.91 2.73 -17.41
C SER A 598 -21.51 3.17 -17.79
N ILE A 599 -20.83 2.36 -18.62
CA ILE A 599 -19.59 2.78 -19.28
C ILE A 599 -19.96 3.91 -20.23
N PRO A 600 -19.41 5.13 -20.08
CA PRO A 600 -19.73 6.24 -20.97
C PRO A 600 -19.13 6.01 -22.37
N ASP A 601 -19.79 6.52 -23.40
CA ASP A 601 -19.29 6.47 -24.79
C ASP A 601 -17.98 7.25 -24.98
N SER A 602 -17.75 8.25 -24.14
CA SER A 602 -16.50 9.01 -24.07
C SER A 602 -16.18 9.36 -22.61
N VAL A 603 -14.91 9.41 -22.28
CA VAL A 603 -14.42 9.75 -20.94
C VAL A 603 -13.47 10.92 -21.04
N THR A 604 -13.76 12.00 -20.34
CA THR A 604 -12.84 13.15 -20.21
C THR A 604 -11.66 12.77 -19.29
N PHE A 605 -10.59 13.57 -19.35
CA PHE A 605 -9.43 13.37 -18.48
C PHE A 605 -9.80 13.40 -16.99
N LEU A 606 -10.64 14.32 -16.56
CA LEU A 606 -11.07 14.41 -15.16
C LEU A 606 -11.98 13.24 -14.78
N GLU A 607 -12.92 12.85 -15.64
CA GLU A 607 -13.77 11.68 -15.41
C GLU A 607 -12.98 10.38 -15.35
N MET A 608 -11.93 10.23 -16.16
CA MET A 608 -11.04 9.08 -16.10
C MET A 608 -10.40 8.92 -14.69
N TYR A 609 -10.11 10.03 -14.02
CA TYR A 609 -9.57 10.04 -12.67
C TYR A 609 -10.63 10.21 -11.58
N GLN A 610 -11.93 10.14 -11.93
CA GLN A 610 -13.05 10.36 -11.03
C GLN A 610 -12.92 11.68 -10.25
N ALA A 611 -12.42 12.73 -10.93
CA ALA A 611 -12.17 14.04 -10.38
C ALA A 611 -13.21 15.02 -10.94
N GLU A 612 -13.78 15.87 -10.08
CA GLU A 612 -14.64 16.99 -10.51
C GLU A 612 -13.82 18.25 -10.75
N THR A 613 -12.75 18.41 -9.96
CA THR A 613 -11.86 19.55 -10.04
C THR A 613 -10.41 19.11 -10.21
N PHE A 614 -9.54 20.02 -10.59
CA PHE A 614 -8.09 19.76 -10.67
C PHE A 614 -7.49 19.30 -9.34
N ASN A 615 -8.06 19.74 -8.22
CA ASN A 615 -7.60 19.43 -6.88
C ASN A 615 -7.80 17.97 -6.52
N ASP A 616 -8.87 17.37 -7.03
CA ASP A 616 -9.21 15.96 -6.77
C ASP A 616 -8.21 15.00 -7.45
N LEU A 617 -7.44 15.51 -8.42
CA LEU A 617 -6.39 14.73 -9.10
C LEU A 617 -5.24 14.34 -8.18
N LYS A 618 -5.03 15.05 -7.06
CA LYS A 618 -3.92 14.78 -6.10
C LYS A 618 -2.57 14.63 -6.79
N VAL A 619 -2.26 15.58 -7.68
CA VAL A 619 -1.11 15.51 -8.60
C VAL A 619 0.21 15.24 -7.88
N LEU A 620 0.45 15.89 -6.74
CA LEU A 620 1.70 15.73 -5.98
C LEU A 620 1.84 14.31 -5.42
N SER A 621 0.78 13.78 -4.81
CA SER A 621 0.79 12.40 -4.30
C SER A 621 1.04 11.39 -5.43
N ARG A 622 0.48 11.64 -6.63
CA ARG A 622 0.72 10.80 -7.81
C ARG A 622 2.15 10.90 -8.31
N TRP A 623 2.74 12.08 -8.32
CA TRP A 623 4.14 12.25 -8.71
C TRP A 623 5.12 11.59 -7.74
N GLU A 624 4.82 11.62 -6.45
CA GLU A 624 5.62 10.92 -5.44
C GLU A 624 5.54 9.38 -5.60
N SER A 625 4.35 8.86 -5.94
CA SER A 625 4.16 7.42 -6.11
C SER A 625 4.63 6.89 -7.48
N HIS A 626 4.67 7.74 -8.51
CA HIS A 626 5.01 7.38 -9.88
C HIS A 626 6.31 8.06 -10.30
N ALA A 627 7.43 7.39 -10.00
CA ALA A 627 8.75 7.87 -10.37
C ALA A 627 8.99 7.70 -11.89
N PRO A 628 9.08 8.78 -12.70
CA PRO A 628 9.23 8.68 -14.15
C PRO A 628 10.49 7.94 -14.60
N TYR A 629 11.53 7.90 -13.74
CA TYR A 629 12.75 7.15 -14.00
C TYR A 629 12.58 5.64 -13.88
N GLN A 630 11.50 5.18 -13.26
CA GLN A 630 11.17 3.75 -13.13
C GLN A 630 10.20 3.28 -14.22
N SER A 631 9.25 4.11 -14.59
CA SER A 631 8.24 3.77 -15.60
C SER A 631 7.71 5.03 -16.28
N LEU A 632 7.58 4.98 -17.61
CA LEU A 632 6.91 5.98 -18.44
C LEU A 632 5.47 5.58 -18.77
N ALA A 633 4.89 4.61 -18.04
CA ALA A 633 3.52 4.19 -18.23
C ALA A 633 2.56 5.34 -17.90
N VAL A 634 1.69 5.68 -18.84
CA VAL A 634 0.67 6.72 -18.70
C VAL A 634 -0.70 6.12 -18.98
N PRO A 635 -1.70 6.37 -18.13
CA PRO A 635 -3.07 5.95 -18.42
C PRO A 635 -3.58 6.65 -19.68
N ILE A 636 -4.14 5.89 -20.61
CA ILE A 636 -4.70 6.38 -21.88
C ILE A 636 -6.21 6.18 -21.99
N GLY A 637 -6.83 5.48 -21.05
CA GLY A 637 -8.26 5.20 -21.04
C GLY A 637 -8.65 4.23 -19.94
N LEU A 638 -9.94 3.96 -19.82
CA LEU A 638 -10.51 3.02 -18.88
C LEU A 638 -10.78 1.68 -19.55
N ARG A 639 -10.40 0.59 -18.90
CA ARG A 639 -10.79 -0.76 -19.26
C ARG A 639 -11.85 -1.26 -18.26
N GLY A 640 -13.11 -1.06 -18.58
CA GLY A 640 -14.18 -1.32 -17.63
C GLY A 640 -14.50 -0.08 -16.79
N LYS A 641 -15.09 -0.29 -15.62
CA LYS A 641 -15.63 0.80 -14.81
C LYS A 641 -14.58 1.52 -13.95
N ASP A 642 -13.57 0.79 -13.51
CA ASP A 642 -12.64 1.24 -12.45
C ASP A 642 -11.15 0.95 -12.73
N ASP A 643 -10.80 0.34 -13.87
CA ASP A 643 -9.41 -0.01 -14.22
C ASP A 643 -8.84 0.98 -15.25
N LEU A 644 -7.59 1.40 -15.06
CA LEU A 644 -6.78 2.19 -16.01
C LEU A 644 -6.00 1.30 -16.96
#